data_02c6bfea74cd8dfccbc016126b999b33
#
_entry.id   02c6bfea74cd8dfccbc016126b999b33
#
_cell.length_a   1.000
_cell.length_b   1.000
_cell.length_c   1.000
_cell.angle_alpha   90.00
_cell.angle_beta   90.00
_cell.angle_gamma   90.00
#
_symmetry.space_group_name_H-M   'P 1'
#
loop_
_entity.id
_entity.type
_entity.pdbx_description
1 polymer ?
#
loop_
_entity_poly.entity_id
_entity_poly.type
_entity_poly.pdbx_seq_one_letter_code
_entity_poly.pdbx_strand_id
1 'polypeptide(L)'
;MKKGATPKGKSLMRRRVIAIIATVLATIILIGTLVWALDYVKTTTFVDVDGSKYYIRYRDKSYAMYDTSKKHKLDTDSEKGYYITDAGTLVEVDAETGEYTVQAVVDTEGNEVVGFNSRLLLFPHIEKKNIRSLEVHNDKGTFAFDRFNPETNQVDNTSDFVIRNSILTSFDQELFASLYVSAGYTISTRKIQDPIKDANGNFSEYGLVPEERVNDDGETYAYAPAYYILTDTSGNRYKVLIGDRLVTGGGYYVQYVDMSGETEVPRQAVYVLSSDISESLLAPIEDYVTPLVCYPMSMNNYFDVEDFMVLRHDDGKTKMDGFSYGYEETVSFTYIDLTERENTINASVPYVFNKGSSAPAASLAGYSPSSNNINTCLQALYNPSFAGVRKLSPSDADFVKYGLAKEVPGSEEGKVDYEFCPEYILSFKFDVTDDGDDPYTIRQLIMISQKNEDGNYYAFTTVYDDKGELLYDYNMIVEVEGHTFEFLNWDSYDWIESGYVNLNIAFCASVKLEAPGYTAEFILDNSASDSSETISSNLMTVSATDSNGNSRKTFANLTVTDKSGNIWVITATDIKAYNAAGTELKITTSKYDYNVMGTQVLIVSGYIECRNGDQVEVGTDLIRIRHVDGSVEEIVRYDTNLFRRFYQTLLYASIVDSYPMSDEDRDALLNDSGKLLLTMTIKTTEGEEKVYRFYELTSRKAYITINGNGGFYVLRNRVAKFVSDAQRFFALEMIDATGKN
;
A
#
# COMPACT_ATOMS: atom_id res chain seq x y z
N MET A 1 12.38 69.55 -7.98
CA MET A 1 11.11 69.28 -7.28
C MET A 1 11.16 67.91 -6.65
N LYS A 2 11.34 67.84 -5.32
CA LYS A 2 11.27 66.55 -4.59
C LYS A 2 9.81 66.19 -4.37
N LYS A 3 9.34 65.09 -4.97
CA LYS A 3 8.01 64.53 -4.69
C LYS A 3 8.02 63.91 -3.27
N GLY A 4 7.31 64.52 -2.35
CA GLY A 4 7.11 64.02 -1.01
C GLY A 4 6.33 62.72 -1.05
N ALA A 5 6.83 61.68 -0.37
CA ALA A 5 6.13 60.41 -0.20
C ALA A 5 4.85 60.61 0.62
N THR A 6 3.74 60.13 0.12
CA THR A 6 2.41 60.24 0.71
C THR A 6 2.36 59.59 2.11
N PRO A 7 1.58 60.14 3.05
CA PRO A 7 1.51 59.66 4.45
C PRO A 7 1.11 58.20 4.61
N LYS A 8 0.39 57.63 3.65
CA LYS A 8 -0.02 56.20 3.63
C LYS A 8 1.14 55.19 3.52
N GLY A 9 2.23 55.55 2.81
CA GLY A 9 3.40 54.67 2.65
C GLY A 9 4.21 54.51 3.94
N LYS A 10 4.34 55.60 4.74
CA LYS A 10 5.04 55.53 6.03
C LYS A 10 4.31 54.73 7.09
N SER A 11 2.98 54.71 7.09
CA SER A 11 2.15 53.91 7.99
C SER A 11 2.24 52.40 7.68
N LEU A 12 2.27 52.03 6.40
CA LEU A 12 2.40 50.62 5.97
C LEU A 12 3.80 50.05 6.26
N MET A 13 4.83 50.85 6.05
CA MET A 13 6.21 50.47 6.36
C MET A 13 6.42 50.28 7.87
N ARG A 14 5.84 51.17 8.69
CA ARG A 14 5.87 51.05 10.14
C ARG A 14 5.14 49.82 10.66
N ARG A 15 3.99 49.46 10.07
CA ARG A 15 3.27 48.21 10.39
C ARG A 15 4.06 46.98 10.00
N ARG A 16 4.73 46.96 8.86
CA ARG A 16 5.60 45.84 8.43
C ARG A 16 6.81 45.70 9.36
N VAL A 17 7.45 46.77 9.75
CA VAL A 17 8.59 46.75 10.71
C VAL A 17 8.13 46.25 12.07
N ILE A 18 6.98 46.68 12.57
CA ILE A 18 6.43 46.21 13.84
C ILE A 18 6.07 44.71 13.74
N ALA A 19 5.49 44.27 12.63
CA ALA A 19 5.19 42.83 12.40
C ALA A 19 6.47 42.00 12.39
N ILE A 20 7.52 42.45 11.71
CA ILE A 20 8.82 41.75 11.68
C ILE A 20 9.43 41.68 13.09
N ILE A 21 9.43 42.77 13.83
CA ILE A 21 9.95 42.78 15.21
C ILE A 21 9.13 41.86 16.11
N ALA A 22 7.80 41.85 15.98
CA ALA A 22 6.93 40.96 16.75
C ALA A 22 7.19 39.48 16.40
N THR A 23 7.40 39.14 15.13
CA THR A 23 7.74 37.77 14.69
C THR A 23 9.10 37.36 15.24
N VAL A 24 10.10 38.20 15.16
CA VAL A 24 11.46 37.91 15.70
C VAL A 24 11.40 37.72 17.22
N LEU A 25 10.67 38.56 17.94
CA LEU A 25 10.46 38.42 19.39
C LEU A 25 9.72 37.10 19.72
N ALA A 26 8.67 36.78 18.99
CA ALA A 26 7.94 35.52 19.17
C ALA A 26 8.84 34.28 18.90
N THR A 27 9.69 34.38 17.87
CA THR A 27 10.66 33.28 17.56
C THR A 27 11.72 33.16 18.66
N ILE A 28 12.23 34.25 19.19
CA ILE A 28 13.19 34.24 20.31
C ILE A 28 12.56 33.65 21.57
N ILE A 29 11.31 34.03 21.87
CA ILE A 29 10.56 33.44 23.00
C ILE A 29 10.34 31.96 22.78
N LEU A 30 9.96 31.55 21.58
CA LEU A 30 9.73 30.13 21.25
C LEU A 30 11.02 29.29 21.34
N ILE A 31 12.14 29.82 20.82
CA ILE A 31 13.46 29.20 20.98
C ILE A 31 13.86 29.16 22.45
N GLY A 32 13.67 30.24 23.19
CA GLY A 32 13.98 30.30 24.61
C GLY A 32 13.15 29.31 25.44
N THR A 33 11.86 29.16 25.13
CA THR A 33 11.00 28.15 25.80
C THR A 33 11.38 26.74 25.39
N LEU A 34 11.75 26.51 24.12
CA LEU A 34 12.21 25.21 23.65
C LEU A 34 13.55 24.82 24.33
N VAL A 35 14.51 25.72 24.38
CA VAL A 35 15.80 25.50 25.09
C VAL A 35 15.55 25.24 26.57
N TRP A 36 14.67 26.00 27.18
CA TRP A 36 14.29 25.80 28.59
C TRP A 36 13.61 24.45 28.81
N ALA A 37 12.72 24.04 27.90
CA ALA A 37 12.05 22.73 27.97
C ALA A 37 13.03 21.55 27.75
N LEU A 38 14.00 21.71 26.85
CA LEU A 38 15.04 20.73 26.61
C LEU A 38 16.07 20.67 27.75
N ASP A 39 16.27 21.79 28.43
CA ASP A 39 17.18 21.89 29.59
C ASP A 39 16.44 21.72 30.93
N TYR A 40 15.15 21.31 30.87
CA TYR A 40 14.33 21.12 32.05
C TYR A 40 14.87 19.95 32.88
N VAL A 41 15.40 20.29 34.03
CA VAL A 41 15.89 19.34 35.02
C VAL A 41 14.71 18.90 35.87
N LYS A 42 14.40 17.61 35.83
CA LYS A 42 13.38 17.04 36.73
C LYS A 42 13.82 17.28 38.19
N THR A 43 12.91 17.82 38.95
CA THR A 43 13.11 18.05 40.37
C THR A 43 12.02 17.39 41.16
N THR A 44 12.40 16.74 42.26
CA THR A 44 11.44 16.15 43.18
C THR A 44 11.92 16.38 44.61
N THR A 45 11.00 16.36 45.55
CA THR A 45 11.31 16.46 46.98
C THR A 45 10.89 15.14 47.64
N PHE A 46 11.67 14.64 48.54
CA PHE A 46 11.29 13.50 49.34
C PHE A 46 11.49 13.78 50.84
N VAL A 47 10.83 13.00 51.69
CA VAL A 47 10.92 13.11 53.11
C VAL A 47 11.50 11.80 53.63
N ASP A 48 12.62 11.89 54.35
CA ASP A 48 13.26 10.76 54.98
C ASP A 48 12.44 10.27 56.20
N VAL A 49 12.77 9.07 56.72
CA VAL A 49 12.09 8.45 57.85
C VAL A 49 12.20 9.33 59.14
N ASP A 50 13.26 10.12 59.25
CA ASP A 50 13.40 11.08 60.35
C ASP A 50 12.65 12.43 60.12
N GLY A 51 11.91 12.54 59.03
CA GLY A 51 11.19 13.75 58.67
C GLY A 51 12.04 14.82 57.97
N SER A 52 13.31 14.57 57.68
CA SER A 52 14.15 15.47 56.90
C SER A 52 13.69 15.54 55.45
N LYS A 53 13.61 16.75 54.92
CA LYS A 53 13.21 16.98 53.51
C LYS A 53 14.45 17.23 52.67
N TYR A 54 14.50 16.54 51.54
CA TYR A 54 15.55 16.67 50.57
C TYR A 54 14.99 17.02 49.21
N TYR A 55 15.81 17.66 48.38
CA TYR A 55 15.44 18.08 47.05
C TYR A 55 16.36 17.43 46.03
N ILE A 56 15.80 16.64 45.12
CA ILE A 56 16.56 15.91 44.12
C ILE A 56 16.42 16.62 42.79
N ARG A 57 17.56 16.90 42.18
CA ARG A 57 17.71 17.41 40.83
C ARG A 57 18.33 16.35 39.96
N TYR A 58 17.61 15.98 38.92
CA TYR A 58 17.97 14.90 38.03
C TYR A 58 18.05 15.35 36.58
N ARG A 59 19.14 15.01 35.89
CA ARG A 59 19.36 15.25 34.45
C ARG A 59 20.23 14.14 33.90
N ASP A 60 19.79 13.50 32.79
CA ASP A 60 20.56 12.54 32.02
C ASP A 60 21.35 11.51 32.88
N LYS A 61 20.67 10.80 33.74
CA LYS A 61 21.29 9.81 34.64
C LYS A 61 22.20 10.36 35.72
N SER A 62 22.42 11.65 35.75
CA SER A 62 23.09 12.32 36.86
C SER A 62 22.08 12.96 37.80
N TYR A 63 22.34 12.86 39.07
CA TYR A 63 21.48 13.46 40.10
C TYR A 63 22.31 14.20 41.12
N ALA A 64 21.65 15.14 41.77
CA ALA A 64 22.20 15.82 42.92
C ALA A 64 21.10 16.04 43.96
N MET A 65 21.39 15.71 45.18
CA MET A 65 20.52 16.01 46.32
C MET A 65 20.88 17.40 46.85
N TYR A 66 19.85 18.14 47.23
CA TYR A 66 19.96 19.47 47.81
C TYR A 66 19.13 19.53 49.09
N ASP A 67 19.51 20.40 49.98
CA ASP A 67 18.64 20.77 51.10
C ASP A 67 17.36 21.46 50.58
N THR A 68 16.40 21.63 51.45
CA THR A 68 15.11 22.31 51.11
C THR A 68 15.29 23.75 50.64
N SER A 69 16.42 24.40 50.89
CA SER A 69 16.77 25.72 50.38
C SER A 69 17.16 25.71 48.93
N LYS A 70 17.41 24.53 48.34
CA LYS A 70 17.91 24.29 46.96
C LYS A 70 19.28 24.94 46.67
N LYS A 71 20.00 25.35 47.69
CA LYS A 71 21.26 26.07 47.57
C LYS A 71 22.49 25.18 47.89
N HIS A 72 22.29 24.22 48.76
CA HIS A 72 23.38 23.38 49.19
C HIS A 72 23.19 21.96 48.64
N LYS A 73 24.17 21.50 47.85
CA LYS A 73 24.23 20.11 47.39
C LYS A 73 24.62 19.20 48.59
N LEU A 74 23.86 18.17 48.79
CA LEU A 74 24.14 17.17 49.79
C LEU A 74 24.88 15.99 49.13
N ASP A 75 25.87 15.50 49.79
CA ASP A 75 26.51 14.24 49.39
C ASP A 75 25.53 13.09 49.68
N THR A 76 25.45 12.13 48.76
CA THR A 76 24.72 10.87 48.99
C THR A 76 25.40 10.08 50.06
N ASP A 77 24.73 9.90 51.18
CA ASP A 77 25.28 9.12 52.29
C ASP A 77 25.12 7.64 51.96
N SER A 78 26.22 7.01 51.58
CA SER A 78 26.26 5.58 51.25
C SER A 78 26.02 4.66 52.47
N GLU A 79 26.09 5.20 53.69
CA GLU A 79 25.81 4.41 54.90
C GLU A 79 24.32 4.24 55.15
N LYS A 80 23.46 5.05 54.55
CA LYS A 80 22.00 4.95 54.65
C LYS A 80 21.32 4.01 53.65
N GLY A 81 22.09 3.40 52.74
CA GLY A 81 21.54 2.43 51.77
C GLY A 81 20.64 3.03 50.70
N TYR A 82 20.68 4.35 50.46
CA TYR A 82 19.89 4.95 49.41
C TYR A 82 20.46 4.70 48.02
N TYR A 83 19.60 4.34 47.13
CA TYR A 83 19.92 4.05 45.77
C TYR A 83 19.05 4.89 44.83
N ILE A 84 19.61 5.54 43.81
CA ILE A 84 18.85 6.23 42.83
C ILE A 84 18.85 5.44 41.54
N THR A 85 17.66 5.04 41.10
CA THR A 85 17.46 4.33 39.86
C THR A 85 17.73 5.24 38.67
N ASP A 86 17.98 4.65 37.50
CA ASP A 86 18.15 5.38 36.24
C ASP A 86 16.90 6.23 35.86
N ALA A 87 15.73 5.87 36.35
CA ALA A 87 14.51 6.67 36.23
C ALA A 87 14.48 7.91 37.15
N GLY A 88 15.50 8.12 37.98
CA GLY A 88 15.58 9.22 38.93
C GLY A 88 14.74 8.99 40.19
N THR A 89 14.33 7.76 40.46
CA THR A 89 13.56 7.38 41.64
C THR A 89 14.50 6.98 42.76
N LEU A 90 14.36 7.60 43.93
CA LEU A 90 15.10 7.21 45.12
C LEU A 90 14.48 5.94 45.73
N VAL A 91 15.32 4.97 46.01
CA VAL A 91 14.89 3.74 46.68
C VAL A 91 15.79 3.52 47.90
N GLU A 92 15.20 2.97 48.95
CA GLU A 92 15.90 2.45 50.13
C GLU A 92 16.02 0.93 50.00
N VAL A 93 17.23 0.40 50.29
CA VAL A 93 17.49 -1.03 50.29
C VAL A 93 17.44 -1.51 51.72
N ASP A 94 16.53 -2.46 52.03
CA ASP A 94 16.55 -3.14 53.31
C ASP A 94 17.72 -4.12 53.37
N ALA A 95 18.64 -3.89 54.30
CA ALA A 95 19.87 -4.67 54.41
C ALA A 95 19.64 -6.14 54.83
N GLU A 96 18.54 -6.47 55.46
CA GLU A 96 18.24 -7.84 55.90
C GLU A 96 17.48 -8.65 54.84
N THR A 97 16.53 -8.01 54.13
CA THR A 97 15.71 -8.69 53.13
C THR A 97 16.20 -8.48 51.70
N GLY A 98 17.01 -7.47 51.46
CA GLY A 98 17.43 -7.04 50.12
C GLY A 98 16.31 -6.44 49.29
N GLU A 99 15.18 -6.06 49.91
CA GLU A 99 14.08 -5.42 49.25
C GLU A 99 14.37 -3.94 49.00
N TYR A 100 13.85 -3.41 47.90
CA TYR A 100 14.00 -2.01 47.52
C TYR A 100 12.66 -1.29 47.72
N THR A 101 12.62 -0.33 48.63
CA THR A 101 11.44 0.50 48.88
C THR A 101 11.57 1.84 48.13
N VAL A 102 10.61 2.17 47.32
CA VAL A 102 10.54 3.50 46.71
C VAL A 102 10.15 4.50 47.75
N GLN A 103 11.01 5.50 48.00
CA GLN A 103 10.72 6.55 48.96
C GLN A 103 9.67 7.52 48.47
N ALA A 104 8.94 8.17 49.38
CA ALA A 104 7.87 9.12 49.07
C ALA A 104 8.40 10.30 48.26
N VAL A 105 7.72 10.52 47.12
CA VAL A 105 7.92 11.72 46.32
C VAL A 105 6.84 12.73 46.75
N VAL A 106 7.26 13.86 47.27
CA VAL A 106 6.39 14.98 47.56
C VAL A 106 6.65 16.13 46.59
N ASP A 107 5.60 16.88 46.23
CA ASP A 107 5.75 18.05 45.38
C ASP A 107 6.48 19.19 46.11
N THR A 108 6.69 20.29 45.42
CA THR A 108 7.35 21.48 46.00
C THR A 108 6.58 22.16 47.13
N GLU A 109 5.30 21.78 47.34
CA GLU A 109 4.43 22.26 48.38
C GLU A 109 4.36 21.31 49.59
N GLY A 110 5.01 20.13 49.45
CA GLY A 110 5.07 19.13 50.51
C GLY A 110 3.91 18.14 50.48
N ASN A 111 3.10 18.15 49.42
CA ASN A 111 2.05 17.17 49.20
C ASN A 111 2.62 15.88 48.63
N GLU A 112 2.11 14.74 49.09
CA GLU A 112 2.50 13.43 48.55
C GLU A 112 1.97 13.29 47.12
N VAL A 113 2.87 13.20 46.15
CA VAL A 113 2.53 13.14 44.72
C VAL A 113 2.11 11.72 44.30
N VAL A 114 2.47 10.72 45.05
CA VAL A 114 2.15 9.32 44.78
C VAL A 114 1.87 8.64 46.13
N GLY A 115 0.69 8.03 46.25
CA GLY A 115 0.28 7.29 47.42
C GLY A 115 1.27 6.18 47.79
N PHE A 116 1.89 6.31 48.96
CA PHE A 116 3.27 5.91 49.13
C PHE A 116 3.51 4.72 49.97
N ASN A 117 2.66 3.93 50.26
CA ASN A 117 2.95 2.97 51.33
C ASN A 117 3.32 1.56 50.91
N SER A 118 3.82 1.31 49.71
CA SER A 118 4.17 -0.07 49.39
C SER A 118 4.71 -0.36 48.00
N ARG A 119 5.24 0.60 47.30
CA ARG A 119 5.88 0.31 46.03
C ARG A 119 7.28 -0.21 46.26
N LEU A 120 7.45 -1.50 46.07
CA LEU A 120 8.75 -2.18 46.20
C LEU A 120 9.28 -2.58 44.82
N LEU A 121 10.50 -2.24 44.49
CA LEU A 121 11.20 -2.91 43.42
C LEU A 121 11.54 -4.33 43.85
N LEU A 122 11.21 -5.32 43.04
CA LEU A 122 11.51 -6.72 43.34
C LEU A 122 13.04 -7.02 43.22
N PHE A 123 13.70 -6.24 42.36
CA PHE A 123 15.16 -6.26 42.14
C PHE A 123 15.60 -4.90 41.58
N PRO A 124 16.88 -4.53 41.53
CA PRO A 124 17.35 -3.25 41.01
C PRO A 124 16.90 -3.02 39.57
N HIS A 125 16.56 -1.77 39.24
CA HIS A 125 16.18 -1.40 37.86
C HIS A 125 17.32 -1.70 36.89
N ILE A 126 17.04 -2.39 35.81
CA ILE A 126 17.98 -2.75 34.75
C ILE A 126 17.59 -2.05 33.47
N GLU A 127 18.43 -1.12 33.03
CA GLU A 127 18.23 -0.43 31.75
C GLU A 127 18.39 -1.37 30.55
N LYS A 128 17.69 -1.08 29.43
CA LYS A 128 17.78 -1.84 28.16
C LYS A 128 19.25 -2.18 27.78
N LYS A 129 20.15 -1.21 27.86
CA LYS A 129 21.54 -1.42 27.47
C LYS A 129 22.24 -2.49 28.31
N ASN A 130 21.78 -2.71 29.55
CA ASN A 130 22.31 -3.66 30.49
C ASN A 130 21.53 -5.00 30.50
N ILE A 131 20.51 -5.14 29.68
CA ILE A 131 19.83 -6.42 29.49
C ILE A 131 20.55 -7.20 28.40
N ARG A 132 20.88 -8.45 28.69
CA ARG A 132 21.45 -9.41 27.75
C ARG A 132 20.40 -10.32 27.18
N SER A 133 19.45 -10.80 27.98
CA SER A 133 18.35 -11.64 27.54
C SER A 133 17.10 -11.46 28.42
N LEU A 134 15.95 -11.68 27.83
CA LEU A 134 14.68 -11.76 28.51
C LEU A 134 13.95 -13.02 28.04
N GLU A 135 13.66 -13.93 28.96
CA GLU A 135 12.93 -15.17 28.71
C GLU A 135 11.59 -15.12 29.44
N VAL A 136 10.52 -15.44 28.74
CA VAL A 136 9.14 -15.42 29.25
C VAL A 136 8.52 -16.80 29.09
N HIS A 137 7.89 -17.26 30.16
CA HIS A 137 7.14 -18.51 30.22
C HIS A 137 5.72 -18.20 30.71
N ASN A 138 4.72 -18.51 29.93
CA ASN A 138 3.31 -18.30 30.28
C ASN A 138 2.44 -19.44 29.70
N ASP A 139 1.15 -19.38 29.90
CA ASP A 139 0.17 -20.37 29.43
C ASP A 139 0.05 -20.44 27.89
N LYS A 140 0.58 -19.44 27.19
CA LYS A 140 0.58 -19.34 25.74
C LYS A 140 1.88 -19.81 25.10
N GLY A 141 2.92 -20.06 25.91
CA GLY A 141 4.20 -20.62 25.46
C GLY A 141 5.42 -20.07 26.18
N THR A 142 6.56 -20.43 25.62
CA THR A 142 7.87 -19.96 26.07
C THR A 142 8.58 -19.27 24.94
N PHE A 143 9.08 -18.07 25.18
CA PHE A 143 9.88 -17.33 24.21
C PHE A 143 10.98 -16.53 24.88
N ALA A 144 11.96 -16.12 24.10
CA ALA A 144 13.05 -15.28 24.61
C ALA A 144 13.55 -14.33 23.54
N PHE A 145 14.01 -13.18 24.02
CA PHE A 145 14.79 -12.21 23.25
C PHE A 145 16.22 -12.22 23.77
N ASP A 146 17.17 -12.42 22.89
CA ASP A 146 18.60 -12.42 23.21
C ASP A 146 19.31 -11.34 22.38
N ARG A 147 20.37 -10.72 22.97
CA ARG A 147 21.33 -9.98 22.16
C ARG A 147 22.19 -10.97 21.41
N PHE A 148 22.13 -10.93 20.09
CA PHE A 148 22.76 -11.93 19.24
C PHE A 148 23.57 -11.26 18.12
N ASN A 149 24.80 -11.74 17.98
CA ASN A 149 25.69 -11.33 16.92
C ASN A 149 25.63 -12.39 15.79
N PRO A 150 25.07 -12.05 14.63
CA PRO A 150 24.94 -12.99 13.52
C PRO A 150 26.30 -13.38 12.91
N GLU A 151 27.32 -12.50 12.95
CA GLU A 151 28.65 -12.80 12.41
C GLU A 151 29.37 -13.87 13.21
N THR A 152 29.26 -13.83 14.54
CA THR A 152 29.88 -14.79 15.44
C THR A 152 28.99 -15.97 15.79
N ASN A 153 27.70 -15.89 15.44
CA ASN A 153 26.65 -16.83 15.80
C ASN A 153 26.58 -17.07 17.34
N GLN A 154 26.72 -16.00 18.12
CA GLN A 154 26.72 -16.06 19.57
C GLN A 154 25.95 -14.94 20.23
N VAL A 155 25.40 -15.23 21.42
CA VAL A 155 24.82 -14.21 22.30
C VAL A 155 25.93 -13.34 22.87
N ASP A 156 25.82 -12.03 22.74
CA ASP A 156 26.75 -11.06 23.29
C ASP A 156 26.05 -9.94 24.09
N ASN A 157 26.81 -8.92 24.49
CA ASN A 157 26.29 -7.82 25.31
C ASN A 157 26.03 -6.52 24.51
N THR A 158 26.36 -6.49 23.23
CA THR A 158 26.42 -5.25 22.43
C THR A 158 25.57 -5.31 21.18
N SER A 159 25.26 -6.50 20.68
CA SER A 159 24.43 -6.72 19.50
C SER A 159 22.94 -6.37 19.74
N ASP A 160 22.22 -6.28 18.69
CA ASP A 160 20.77 -6.06 18.76
C ASP A 160 20.04 -7.30 19.29
N PHE A 161 18.81 -7.08 19.76
CA PHE A 161 17.95 -8.17 20.19
C PHE A 161 17.38 -8.91 18.99
N VAL A 162 17.30 -10.24 19.13
CA VAL A 162 16.60 -11.13 18.21
C VAL A 162 15.70 -12.07 19.00
N ILE A 163 14.71 -12.64 18.35
CA ILE A 163 13.91 -13.72 18.93
C ILE A 163 14.74 -15.00 18.91
N ARG A 164 14.93 -15.62 20.09
CA ARG A 164 15.64 -16.91 20.19
C ARG A 164 14.97 -17.96 19.30
N ASN A 165 15.75 -18.70 18.51
CA ASN A 165 15.30 -19.69 17.53
C ASN A 165 14.52 -19.14 16.32
N SER A 166 14.41 -17.81 16.19
CA SER A 166 13.77 -17.14 15.05
C SER A 166 14.52 -15.84 14.73
N ILE A 167 15.82 -15.92 14.54
CA ILE A 167 16.74 -14.78 14.42
C ILE A 167 16.44 -13.88 13.21
N LEU A 168 15.82 -14.41 12.16
CA LEU A 168 15.43 -13.65 10.97
C LEU A 168 14.05 -12.99 11.12
N THR A 169 13.30 -13.32 12.17
CA THR A 169 11.98 -12.76 12.40
C THR A 169 12.08 -11.37 13.03
N SER A 170 11.54 -10.38 12.34
CA SER A 170 11.44 -9.01 12.86
C SER A 170 10.38 -8.92 13.95
N PHE A 171 10.55 -8.01 14.88
CA PHE A 171 9.59 -7.74 15.94
C PHE A 171 9.33 -6.24 16.09
N ASP A 172 8.18 -5.90 16.66
CA ASP A 172 7.77 -4.53 16.90
C ASP A 172 8.63 -3.90 18.00
N GLN A 173 9.41 -2.89 17.63
CA GLN A 173 10.35 -2.24 18.53
C GLN A 173 9.66 -1.46 19.65
N GLU A 174 8.46 -0.93 19.44
CA GLU A 174 7.71 -0.18 20.45
C GLU A 174 7.09 -1.12 21.48
N LEU A 175 6.45 -2.20 21.02
CA LEU A 175 5.89 -3.24 21.89
C LEU A 175 7.00 -3.95 22.67
N PHE A 176 8.10 -4.27 22.03
CA PHE A 176 9.27 -4.83 22.71
C PHE A 176 9.85 -3.86 23.74
N ALA A 177 9.90 -2.54 23.42
CA ALA A 177 10.34 -1.54 24.39
C ALA A 177 9.46 -1.53 25.64
N SER A 178 8.15 -1.69 25.48
CA SER A 178 7.23 -1.83 26.61
C SER A 178 7.51 -3.10 27.44
N LEU A 179 7.72 -4.22 26.78
CA LEU A 179 8.03 -5.50 27.43
C LEU A 179 9.31 -5.44 28.28
N TYR A 180 10.43 -4.98 27.73
CA TYR A 180 11.68 -4.96 28.48
C TYR A 180 11.68 -3.88 29.59
N VAL A 181 10.96 -2.77 29.41
CA VAL A 181 10.76 -1.79 30.49
C VAL A 181 9.96 -2.42 31.62
N SER A 182 8.89 -3.13 31.30
CA SER A 182 8.11 -3.88 32.29
C SER A 182 8.93 -4.92 33.04
N ALA A 183 9.77 -5.67 32.33
CA ALA A 183 10.64 -6.68 32.92
C ALA A 183 11.82 -6.07 33.71
N GLY A 184 12.43 -4.98 33.18
CA GLY A 184 13.61 -4.35 33.81
C GLY A 184 13.30 -3.41 34.97
N TYR A 185 12.05 -2.94 35.07
CA TYR A 185 11.58 -2.04 36.14
C TYR A 185 10.34 -2.62 36.81
N THR A 186 10.50 -3.78 37.44
CA THR A 186 9.40 -4.50 38.10
C THR A 186 9.11 -3.92 39.49
N ILE A 187 8.23 -2.94 39.50
CA ILE A 187 7.77 -2.28 40.72
C ILE A 187 6.42 -2.87 41.16
N SER A 188 6.36 -3.38 42.37
CA SER A 188 5.09 -3.83 42.95
C SER A 188 4.21 -2.65 43.41
N THR A 189 2.89 -2.82 43.33
CA THR A 189 1.94 -1.84 43.84
C THR A 189 1.77 -1.99 45.34
N ARG A 190 1.99 -3.17 45.89
CA ARG A 190 1.96 -3.46 47.34
C ARG A 190 2.62 -4.79 47.67
N LYS A 191 3.09 -4.94 48.88
CA LYS A 191 3.46 -6.22 49.52
C LYS A 191 2.27 -6.75 50.29
N ILE A 192 2.01 -8.05 50.23
CA ILE A 192 0.97 -8.70 51.03
C ILE A 192 1.53 -8.89 52.45
N GLN A 193 0.82 -8.35 53.42
CA GLN A 193 1.18 -8.58 54.84
C GLN A 193 0.65 -9.97 55.27
N ASP A 194 1.55 -10.73 55.94
CA ASP A 194 1.21 -12.07 56.48
C ASP A 194 0.56 -12.99 55.42
N PRO A 195 1.25 -13.27 54.30
CA PRO A 195 0.67 -14.10 53.25
C PRO A 195 0.41 -15.51 53.73
N ILE A 196 -0.71 -16.10 53.31
CA ILE A 196 -1.10 -17.46 53.68
C ILE A 196 -0.12 -18.46 53.04
N LYS A 197 0.35 -19.41 53.81
CA LYS A 197 1.24 -20.49 53.34
C LYS A 197 0.51 -21.82 53.46
N ASP A 198 0.77 -22.68 52.47
CA ASP A 198 0.32 -24.07 52.53
C ASP A 198 1.13 -24.89 53.56
N ALA A 199 0.82 -26.17 53.70
CA ALA A 199 1.52 -27.08 54.63
C ALA A 199 3.01 -27.26 54.34
N ASN A 200 3.45 -26.94 53.10
CA ASN A 200 4.84 -27.02 52.64
C ASN A 200 5.58 -25.67 52.77
N GLY A 201 4.88 -24.62 53.23
CA GLY A 201 5.42 -23.29 53.35
C GLY A 201 5.39 -22.46 52.04
N ASN A 202 4.67 -22.92 51.04
CA ASN A 202 4.54 -22.27 49.74
C ASN A 202 3.27 -21.39 49.67
N PHE A 203 3.15 -20.57 48.61
CA PHE A 203 2.11 -19.60 48.41
C PHE A 203 1.05 -20.08 47.37
N SER A 204 0.48 -21.28 47.57
CA SER A 204 -0.49 -21.90 46.67
C SER A 204 -1.78 -21.05 46.52
N GLU A 205 -2.28 -20.43 47.57
CA GLU A 205 -3.45 -19.54 47.57
C GLU A 205 -3.33 -18.34 46.60
N TYR A 206 -2.11 -18.06 46.10
CA TYR A 206 -1.81 -16.96 45.19
C TYR A 206 -1.44 -17.44 43.78
N GLY A 207 -1.60 -18.75 43.51
CA GLY A 207 -1.19 -19.33 42.21
C GLY A 207 0.31 -19.29 41.94
N LEU A 208 1.14 -19.29 43.00
CA LEU A 208 2.59 -19.18 42.86
C LEU A 208 3.35 -20.52 42.90
N VAL A 209 2.60 -21.61 42.85
CA VAL A 209 3.14 -22.98 42.75
C VAL A 209 2.40 -23.79 41.70
N PRO A 210 3.05 -24.77 41.06
CA PRO A 210 2.37 -25.73 40.20
C PRO A 210 1.38 -26.58 40.96
N GLU A 211 0.19 -26.78 40.42
CA GLU A 211 -0.89 -27.56 41.02
C GLU A 211 -1.84 -28.13 39.96
N GLU A 212 -2.69 -29.10 40.33
CA GLU A 212 -3.83 -29.51 39.48
C GLU A 212 -5.01 -28.58 39.75
N ARG A 213 -5.61 -28.06 38.68
CA ARG A 213 -6.83 -27.21 38.77
C ARG A 213 -7.93 -27.81 37.93
N VAL A 214 -9.14 -27.40 38.23
CA VAL A 214 -10.33 -27.77 37.46
C VAL A 214 -10.86 -26.54 36.75
N ASN A 215 -11.09 -26.62 35.46
CA ASN A 215 -11.67 -25.55 34.68
C ASN A 215 -13.19 -25.46 34.86
N ASP A 216 -13.84 -24.45 34.28
CA ASP A 216 -15.29 -24.24 34.37
C ASP A 216 -16.12 -25.40 33.76
N ASP A 217 -15.53 -26.18 32.85
CA ASP A 217 -16.14 -27.37 32.23
C ASP A 217 -15.98 -28.63 33.07
N GLY A 218 -15.28 -28.55 34.21
CA GLY A 218 -15.05 -29.65 35.15
C GLY A 218 -13.85 -30.53 34.74
N GLU A 219 -13.00 -30.13 33.82
CA GLU A 219 -11.82 -30.86 33.41
C GLU A 219 -10.62 -30.48 34.27
N THR A 220 -9.83 -31.48 34.66
CA THR A 220 -8.61 -31.28 35.43
C THR A 220 -7.46 -30.97 34.50
N TYR A 221 -6.71 -29.89 34.77
CA TYR A 221 -5.52 -29.52 34.05
C TYR A 221 -4.35 -29.20 34.97
N ALA A 222 -3.14 -29.39 34.50
CA ALA A 222 -1.92 -29.00 35.20
C ALA A 222 -1.69 -27.49 35.06
N TYR A 223 -1.75 -26.79 36.20
CA TYR A 223 -1.42 -25.36 36.25
C TYR A 223 0.02 -25.15 36.70
N ALA A 224 0.70 -24.18 36.10
CA ALA A 224 1.98 -23.67 36.55
C ALA A 224 1.98 -22.13 36.47
N PRO A 225 2.52 -21.41 37.48
CA PRO A 225 2.63 -19.97 37.40
C PRO A 225 3.46 -19.54 36.21
N ALA A 226 3.03 -18.49 35.54
CA ALA A 226 3.87 -17.83 34.56
C ALA A 226 5.11 -17.24 35.23
N TYR A 227 6.18 -17.04 34.46
CA TYR A 227 7.37 -16.35 34.97
C TYR A 227 8.18 -15.74 33.84
N TYR A 228 9.01 -14.79 34.21
CA TYR A 228 10.08 -14.33 33.31
C TYR A 228 11.42 -14.39 34.00
N ILE A 229 12.48 -14.52 33.19
CA ILE A 229 13.87 -14.43 33.64
C ILE A 229 14.59 -13.37 32.84
N LEU A 230 15.04 -12.33 33.51
CA LEU A 230 15.88 -11.30 32.93
C LEU A 230 17.35 -11.60 33.29
N THR A 231 18.24 -11.58 32.29
CA THR A 231 19.67 -11.72 32.48
C THR A 231 20.35 -10.41 32.12
N ASP A 232 21.13 -9.85 33.00
CA ASP A 232 21.88 -8.64 32.72
C ASP A 232 23.22 -8.95 31.99
N THR A 233 23.89 -7.89 31.52
CA THR A 233 25.19 -7.98 30.84
C THR A 233 26.33 -8.50 31.74
N SER A 234 26.14 -8.49 33.05
CA SER A 234 27.10 -9.09 34.03
C SER A 234 26.82 -10.57 34.26
N GLY A 235 25.71 -11.09 33.74
CA GLY A 235 25.32 -12.49 33.90
C GLY A 235 24.44 -12.75 35.13
N ASN A 236 24.03 -11.71 35.86
CA ASN A 236 23.08 -11.88 36.94
C ASN A 236 21.70 -12.19 36.37
N ARG A 237 20.97 -13.08 37.03
CA ARG A 237 19.64 -13.54 36.61
C ARG A 237 18.59 -13.16 37.64
N TYR A 238 17.49 -12.65 37.17
CA TYR A 238 16.35 -12.17 37.97
C TYR A 238 15.11 -12.89 37.52
N LYS A 239 14.48 -13.69 38.39
CA LYS A 239 13.28 -14.45 38.08
C LYS A 239 12.07 -13.94 38.89
N VAL A 240 10.96 -13.73 38.21
CA VAL A 240 9.73 -13.35 38.88
C VAL A 240 8.61 -14.32 38.44
N LEU A 241 8.00 -14.97 39.42
CA LEU A 241 6.78 -15.76 39.19
C LEU A 241 5.58 -14.83 39.15
N ILE A 242 4.64 -15.08 38.23
CA ILE A 242 3.36 -14.39 38.11
C ILE A 242 2.26 -15.42 38.31
N GLY A 243 1.54 -15.27 39.42
CA GLY A 243 0.46 -16.15 39.82
C GLY A 243 -0.92 -15.64 39.40
N ASP A 244 -1.90 -15.84 40.30
CA ASP A 244 -3.29 -15.54 40.00
C ASP A 244 -3.58 -14.02 39.93
N ARG A 245 -4.57 -13.67 39.14
CA ARG A 245 -5.10 -12.31 39.06
C ARG A 245 -5.84 -11.98 40.39
N LEU A 246 -5.69 -10.74 40.85
CA LEU A 246 -6.45 -10.27 42.00
C LEU A 246 -7.94 -10.32 41.71
N VAL A 247 -8.74 -10.80 42.69
CA VAL A 247 -10.20 -10.84 42.61
C VAL A 247 -10.81 -9.44 42.36
N THR A 248 -10.16 -8.41 42.87
CA THR A 248 -10.58 -7.00 42.64
C THR A 248 -10.18 -6.44 41.31
N GLY A 249 -9.44 -7.18 40.47
CA GLY A 249 -8.80 -6.68 39.28
C GLY A 249 -7.58 -5.83 39.59
N GLY A 250 -6.94 -5.27 38.57
CA GLY A 250 -5.87 -4.28 38.73
C GLY A 250 -4.49 -4.86 38.97
N GLY A 251 -4.29 -6.18 38.87
CA GLY A 251 -2.96 -6.78 39.00
C GLY A 251 -2.93 -8.27 39.25
N TYR A 252 -1.74 -8.79 39.41
CA TYR A 252 -1.45 -10.21 39.66
C TYR A 252 -0.56 -10.37 40.89
N TYR A 253 -0.71 -11.49 41.59
CA TYR A 253 0.23 -11.87 42.64
C TYR A 253 1.55 -12.31 42.03
N VAL A 254 2.65 -11.83 42.61
CA VAL A 254 4.01 -12.17 42.12
C VAL A 254 4.94 -12.53 43.24
N GLN A 255 5.95 -13.35 42.92
CA GLN A 255 7.02 -13.73 43.84
C GLN A 255 8.37 -13.61 43.13
N TYR A 256 9.32 -12.94 43.80
CA TYR A 256 10.69 -12.90 43.31
C TYR A 256 11.40 -14.19 43.72
N VAL A 257 12.24 -14.72 42.80
CA VAL A 257 13.05 -15.90 43.03
C VAL A 257 14.53 -15.49 42.88
N ASP A 258 15.29 -15.63 43.93
CA ASP A 258 16.72 -15.36 43.90
C ASP A 258 17.47 -16.48 43.15
N MET A 259 18.19 -16.08 42.11
CA MET A 259 18.97 -16.95 41.24
C MET A 259 20.49 -16.70 41.37
N SER A 260 20.92 -16.01 42.38
CA SER A 260 22.36 -15.71 42.62
C SER A 260 23.20 -16.93 43.03
N GLY A 261 22.56 -17.98 43.53
CA GLY A 261 23.19 -19.24 43.93
C GLY A 261 23.06 -20.35 42.88
N GLU A 262 23.55 -21.56 43.25
CA GLU A 262 23.36 -22.77 42.41
C GLU A 262 21.92 -23.28 42.41
N THR A 263 21.08 -22.87 43.36
CA THR A 263 19.69 -23.25 43.50
C THR A 263 18.80 -22.01 43.51
N GLU A 264 17.62 -22.12 42.89
CA GLU A 264 16.59 -21.09 42.96
C GLU A 264 16.02 -21.00 44.37
N VAL A 265 15.98 -19.79 44.94
CA VAL A 265 15.46 -19.55 46.29
C VAL A 265 14.28 -18.55 46.20
N PRO A 266 13.03 -19.03 46.28
CA PRO A 266 11.89 -18.12 46.31
C PRO A 266 11.90 -17.25 47.56
N ARG A 267 11.81 -15.93 47.39
CA ARG A 267 11.71 -14.99 48.51
C ARG A 267 10.41 -15.25 49.26
N GLN A 268 10.44 -15.26 50.58
CA GLN A 268 9.30 -15.61 51.43
C GLN A 268 8.31 -14.44 51.57
N ALA A 269 7.97 -13.83 50.46
CA ALA A 269 7.05 -12.70 50.38
C ALA A 269 6.21 -12.77 49.11
N VAL A 270 4.98 -12.25 49.16
CA VAL A 270 4.07 -12.10 47.99
C VAL A 270 3.85 -10.62 47.76
N TYR A 271 3.94 -10.24 46.53
CA TYR A 271 3.75 -8.87 46.07
C TYR A 271 2.61 -8.82 45.04
N VAL A 272 2.19 -7.60 44.66
CA VAL A 272 1.21 -7.38 43.61
C VAL A 272 1.86 -6.55 42.51
N LEU A 273 1.86 -7.07 41.32
CA LEU A 273 2.24 -6.35 40.09
C LEU A 273 0.99 -5.81 39.43
N SER A 274 1.00 -4.55 38.94
CA SER A 274 -0.15 -3.97 38.24
C SER A 274 -0.43 -4.70 36.93
N SER A 275 -1.72 -4.69 36.49
CA SER A 275 -2.12 -5.28 35.21
C SER A 275 -1.36 -4.68 34.04
N ASP A 276 -1.10 -3.39 34.01
CA ASP A 276 -0.38 -2.70 32.92
C ASP A 276 1.02 -3.26 32.68
N ILE A 277 1.69 -3.72 33.76
CA ILE A 277 3.02 -4.33 33.68
C ILE A 277 2.91 -5.84 33.40
N SER A 278 2.00 -6.53 34.09
CA SER A 278 1.90 -7.98 34.00
C SER A 278 1.28 -8.47 32.70
N GLU A 279 0.34 -7.74 32.12
CA GLU A 279 -0.30 -8.13 30.86
C GLU A 279 0.70 -8.21 29.70
N SER A 280 1.65 -7.29 29.62
CA SER A 280 2.72 -7.41 28.62
C SER A 280 3.61 -8.64 28.83
N LEU A 281 3.85 -9.08 30.09
CA LEU A 281 4.63 -10.28 30.38
C LEU A 281 3.84 -11.59 30.21
N LEU A 282 2.51 -11.50 30.09
CA LEU A 282 1.62 -12.63 29.87
C LEU A 282 1.12 -12.73 28.42
N ALA A 283 1.51 -11.78 27.58
CA ALA A 283 1.19 -11.80 26.15
C ALA A 283 1.96 -12.95 25.44
N PRO A 284 1.40 -13.51 24.36
CA PRO A 284 2.11 -14.47 23.52
C PRO A 284 3.22 -13.77 22.72
N ILE A 285 4.16 -14.55 22.20
CA ILE A 285 5.25 -14.00 21.35
C ILE A 285 4.70 -13.35 20.09
N GLU A 286 3.60 -13.84 19.58
CA GLU A 286 2.95 -13.37 18.36
C GLU A 286 2.56 -11.89 18.45
N ASP A 287 2.25 -11.37 19.63
CA ASP A 287 1.93 -9.96 19.84
C ASP A 287 3.13 -9.02 19.64
N TYR A 288 4.35 -9.55 19.68
CA TYR A 288 5.59 -8.78 19.52
C TYR A 288 6.19 -8.90 18.13
N VAL A 289 5.78 -9.88 17.34
CA VAL A 289 6.34 -10.15 16.01
C VAL A 289 5.75 -9.17 14.99
N THR A 290 6.60 -8.58 14.15
CA THR A 290 6.16 -7.79 13.02
C THR A 290 5.55 -8.72 11.97
N PRO A 291 4.27 -8.55 11.64
CA PRO A 291 3.63 -9.37 10.62
C PRO A 291 4.30 -9.18 9.27
N LEU A 292 4.55 -10.28 8.56
CA LEU A 292 5.15 -10.28 7.24
C LEU A 292 4.44 -11.31 6.35
N VAL A 293 4.02 -10.89 5.16
CA VAL A 293 3.38 -11.74 4.17
C VAL A 293 4.06 -11.66 2.81
N CYS A 294 4.77 -10.57 2.53
CA CYS A 294 5.53 -10.37 1.31
C CYS A 294 6.95 -9.92 1.64
N TYR A 295 7.88 -10.13 0.71
CA TYR A 295 9.20 -9.50 0.79
C TYR A 295 9.04 -7.99 0.93
N PRO A 296 9.78 -7.34 1.83
CA PRO A 296 9.68 -5.90 2.02
C PRO A 296 10.03 -5.14 0.74
N MET A 297 9.01 -4.61 0.08
CA MET A 297 9.17 -3.80 -1.12
C MET A 297 9.24 -2.32 -0.76
N SER A 298 9.78 -1.50 -1.65
CA SER A 298 9.77 -0.03 -1.54
C SER A 298 8.79 0.58 -2.53
N MET A 299 8.42 1.84 -2.32
CA MET A 299 7.62 2.61 -3.30
C MET A 299 8.27 2.68 -4.69
N ASN A 300 9.56 2.41 -4.81
CA ASN A 300 10.28 2.52 -6.06
C ASN A 300 10.31 1.21 -6.85
N ASN A 301 10.11 0.07 -6.20
CA ASN A 301 10.31 -1.24 -6.81
C ASN A 301 9.11 -2.22 -6.74
N TYR A 302 7.98 -1.83 -6.15
CA TYR A 302 6.82 -2.73 -6.13
C TYR A 302 6.24 -3.02 -7.54
N PHE A 303 6.61 -2.24 -8.55
CA PHE A 303 6.29 -2.49 -9.95
C PHE A 303 7.21 -3.52 -10.63
N ASP A 304 8.28 -3.95 -9.96
CA ASP A 304 9.22 -4.94 -10.48
C ASP A 304 8.73 -6.39 -10.24
N VAL A 305 7.52 -6.54 -9.71
CA VAL A 305 6.85 -7.84 -9.56
C VAL A 305 6.57 -8.44 -10.92
N GLU A 306 7.00 -9.68 -11.13
CA GLU A 306 6.77 -10.45 -12.36
C GLU A 306 5.90 -11.68 -12.11
N ASP A 307 5.27 -12.22 -13.15
CA ASP A 307 4.49 -13.46 -13.14
C ASP A 307 3.49 -13.53 -11.98
N PHE A 308 2.77 -12.44 -11.74
CA PHE A 308 1.78 -12.40 -10.67
C PHE A 308 0.57 -13.27 -11.05
N MET A 309 0.27 -14.25 -10.20
CA MET A 309 -0.80 -15.20 -10.41
C MET A 309 -1.63 -15.36 -9.15
N VAL A 310 -2.94 -15.42 -9.32
CA VAL A 310 -3.90 -15.81 -8.31
C VAL A 310 -4.47 -17.18 -8.69
N LEU A 311 -4.19 -18.17 -7.87
CA LEU A 311 -4.73 -19.52 -8.00
C LEU A 311 -5.86 -19.70 -7.01
N ARG A 312 -7.01 -20.22 -7.48
CA ARG A 312 -8.17 -20.53 -6.63
C ARG A 312 -8.49 -22.01 -6.71
N HIS A 313 -8.87 -22.58 -5.59
CA HIS A 313 -9.50 -23.88 -5.57
C HIS A 313 -11.01 -23.72 -5.67
N ASP A 314 -11.58 -23.99 -6.86
CA ASP A 314 -13.02 -23.97 -7.10
C ASP A 314 -13.48 -25.37 -7.52
N ASP A 315 -14.39 -25.97 -6.76
CA ASP A 315 -14.97 -27.31 -6.99
C ASP A 315 -13.93 -28.44 -7.29
N GLY A 316 -12.77 -28.37 -6.64
CA GLY A 316 -11.67 -29.33 -6.84
C GLY A 316 -10.90 -29.13 -8.16
N LYS A 317 -11.13 -28.04 -8.86
CA LYS A 317 -10.33 -27.58 -10.00
C LYS A 317 -9.59 -26.30 -9.64
N THR A 318 -8.34 -26.24 -10.03
CA THR A 318 -7.57 -25.01 -9.92
C THR A 318 -8.02 -24.05 -11.01
N LYS A 319 -8.65 -22.96 -10.64
CA LYS A 319 -8.93 -21.83 -11.51
C LYS A 319 -7.85 -20.79 -11.35
N MET A 320 -7.37 -20.26 -12.45
CA MET A 320 -6.36 -19.22 -12.46
C MET A 320 -6.91 -17.93 -13.01
N ASP A 321 -6.65 -16.88 -12.25
CA ASP A 321 -6.79 -15.50 -12.67
C ASP A 321 -5.47 -14.79 -12.38
N GLY A 322 -5.13 -13.75 -13.12
CA GLY A 322 -3.93 -12.98 -12.86
C GLY A 322 -3.32 -12.37 -14.11
N PHE A 323 -2.12 -11.86 -13.94
CA PHE A 323 -1.35 -11.24 -15.00
C PHE A 323 0.12 -11.62 -14.87
N SER A 324 0.82 -11.61 -15.99
CA SER A 324 2.27 -11.77 -16.02
C SER A 324 2.91 -10.47 -16.47
N TYR A 325 3.96 -10.04 -15.77
CA TYR A 325 4.92 -9.08 -16.30
C TYR A 325 5.98 -9.88 -17.04
N GLY A 326 6.12 -9.63 -18.33
CA GLY A 326 7.02 -10.36 -19.20
C GLY A 326 6.31 -10.84 -20.45
N TYR A 327 6.92 -11.77 -21.19
CA TYR A 327 6.42 -12.21 -22.51
C TYR A 327 5.86 -13.62 -22.53
N GLU A 328 5.71 -14.28 -21.38
CA GLU A 328 5.27 -15.67 -21.32
C GLU A 328 3.76 -15.78 -21.16
N GLU A 329 3.10 -16.36 -22.16
CA GLU A 329 1.66 -16.66 -22.14
C GLU A 329 1.31 -17.81 -21.21
N THR A 330 2.29 -18.65 -20.86
CA THR A 330 2.14 -19.81 -20.00
C THR A 330 3.28 -19.82 -19.01
N VAL A 331 2.94 -19.79 -17.74
CA VAL A 331 3.88 -19.94 -16.63
C VAL A 331 3.79 -21.37 -16.12
N SER A 332 4.92 -22.06 -16.06
CA SER A 332 5.04 -23.36 -15.42
C SER A 332 6.09 -23.27 -14.33
N PHE A 333 5.71 -23.58 -13.11
CA PHE A 333 6.61 -23.56 -11.97
C PHE A 333 6.42 -24.81 -11.13
N THR A 334 7.49 -25.61 -11.02
CA THR A 334 7.54 -26.80 -10.17
C THR A 334 8.35 -26.47 -8.91
N TYR A 335 7.82 -26.81 -7.76
CA TYR A 335 8.45 -26.55 -6.46
C TYR A 335 8.21 -27.72 -5.49
N ILE A 336 9.05 -27.79 -4.47
CA ILE A 336 8.89 -28.75 -3.37
C ILE A 336 8.32 -28.00 -2.17
N ASP A 337 7.15 -28.45 -1.69
CA ASP A 337 6.50 -27.83 -0.53
C ASP A 337 7.15 -28.26 0.80
N LEU A 338 6.68 -27.68 1.90
CA LEU A 338 7.20 -27.98 3.24
C LEU A 338 6.97 -29.43 3.70
N THR A 339 6.15 -30.19 2.99
CA THR A 339 5.92 -31.63 3.23
C THR A 339 6.75 -32.52 2.29
N GLU A 340 7.76 -31.96 1.64
CA GLU A 340 8.65 -32.62 0.67
C GLU A 340 7.90 -33.19 -0.57
N ARG A 341 6.72 -32.66 -0.91
CA ARG A 341 5.97 -33.02 -2.09
C ARG A 341 6.27 -32.08 -3.25
N GLU A 342 6.47 -32.68 -4.42
CA GLU A 342 6.61 -31.96 -5.66
C GLU A 342 5.23 -31.47 -6.13
N ASN A 343 5.11 -30.17 -6.33
CA ASN A 343 3.91 -29.49 -6.83
C ASN A 343 4.27 -28.72 -8.10
N THR A 344 3.33 -28.66 -9.04
CA THR A 344 3.52 -27.89 -10.27
C THR A 344 2.34 -26.95 -10.49
N ILE A 345 2.64 -25.67 -10.63
CA ILE A 345 1.71 -24.65 -11.09
C ILE A 345 1.87 -24.52 -12.59
N ASN A 346 0.80 -24.79 -13.35
CA ASN A 346 0.73 -24.53 -14.79
C ASN A 346 -0.36 -23.50 -15.06
N ALA A 347 0.06 -22.35 -15.59
CA ALA A 347 -0.79 -21.21 -15.76
C ALA A 347 -0.77 -20.66 -17.18
N SER A 348 -1.94 -20.54 -17.81
CA SER A 348 -2.11 -19.60 -18.92
C SER A 348 -2.46 -18.24 -18.34
N VAL A 349 -1.63 -17.26 -18.55
CA VAL A 349 -1.84 -15.91 -18.03
C VAL A 349 -2.49 -15.06 -19.11
N PRO A 350 -3.74 -14.58 -18.93
CA PRO A 350 -4.48 -13.89 -19.98
C PRO A 350 -3.91 -12.49 -20.28
N TYR A 351 -3.10 -11.95 -19.40
CA TYR A 351 -2.58 -10.59 -19.51
C TYR A 351 -1.07 -10.56 -19.32
N VAL A 352 -0.36 -9.97 -20.27
CA VAL A 352 1.10 -9.80 -20.26
C VAL A 352 1.42 -8.31 -20.27
N PHE A 353 2.37 -7.92 -19.44
CA PHE A 353 2.79 -6.54 -19.25
C PHE A 353 4.28 -6.37 -19.51
N ASN A 354 4.69 -5.17 -19.86
CA ASN A 354 6.12 -4.85 -19.94
C ASN A 354 6.72 -4.66 -18.54
N LYS A 355 7.84 -5.31 -18.28
CA LYS A 355 8.60 -5.15 -17.03
C LYS A 355 8.98 -3.67 -16.80
N GLY A 356 8.84 -3.21 -15.56
CA GLY A 356 9.26 -1.88 -15.13
C GLY A 356 8.44 -0.72 -15.69
N SER A 357 7.25 -0.97 -16.25
CA SER A 357 6.37 0.07 -16.76
C SER A 357 5.07 0.13 -15.97
N SER A 358 4.74 1.32 -15.44
CA SER A 358 3.41 1.59 -14.89
C SER A 358 2.33 1.72 -15.97
N ALA A 359 2.73 1.76 -17.25
CA ALA A 359 1.83 1.77 -18.37
C ALA A 359 1.68 0.34 -18.90
N PRO A 360 0.45 -0.21 -18.96
CA PRO A 360 0.23 -1.54 -19.48
C PRO A 360 0.64 -1.60 -20.95
N ALA A 361 1.45 -2.58 -21.31
CA ALA A 361 1.62 -2.97 -22.70
C ALA A 361 0.32 -3.54 -23.23
N ALA A 362 0.18 -3.64 -24.56
CA ALA A 362 -0.96 -4.30 -25.16
C ALA A 362 -1.08 -5.72 -24.61
N SER A 363 -2.24 -6.07 -24.07
CA SER A 363 -2.46 -7.43 -23.61
C SER A 363 -2.50 -8.38 -24.83
N LEU A 364 -1.95 -9.58 -24.70
CA LEU A 364 -2.02 -10.60 -25.75
C LEU A 364 -3.48 -10.97 -26.08
N ALA A 365 -4.39 -10.85 -25.11
CA ALA A 365 -5.81 -11.06 -25.29
C ALA A 365 -6.54 -9.92 -26.03
N GLY A 366 -5.84 -8.81 -26.32
CA GLY A 366 -6.44 -7.63 -26.99
C GLY A 366 -7.15 -6.64 -26.05
N TYR A 367 -7.41 -7.03 -24.81
CA TYR A 367 -8.01 -6.17 -23.78
C TYR A 367 -6.94 -5.40 -23.03
N SER A 368 -7.20 -4.13 -22.76
CA SER A 368 -6.28 -3.35 -21.94
C SER A 368 -6.47 -3.70 -20.48
N PRO A 369 -5.40 -3.97 -19.73
CA PRO A 369 -5.51 -4.23 -18.31
C PRO A 369 -5.88 -2.95 -17.55
N SER A 370 -6.58 -3.13 -16.41
CA SER A 370 -6.93 -2.03 -15.52
C SER A 370 -5.70 -1.58 -14.74
N SER A 371 -5.09 -0.48 -15.17
CA SER A 371 -3.94 0.10 -14.47
C SER A 371 -4.24 0.42 -13.01
N ASN A 372 -5.45 0.90 -12.71
CA ASN A 372 -5.85 1.23 -11.35
C ASN A 372 -5.96 -0.03 -10.48
N ASN A 373 -6.64 -1.07 -10.97
CA ASN A 373 -6.84 -2.29 -10.21
C ASN A 373 -5.53 -3.05 -10.01
N ILE A 374 -4.69 -3.14 -11.06
CA ILE A 374 -3.37 -3.74 -10.93
C ILE A 374 -2.49 -2.98 -9.95
N ASN A 375 -2.51 -1.65 -10.00
CA ASN A 375 -1.79 -0.85 -9.02
C ASN A 375 -2.32 -1.08 -7.59
N THR A 376 -3.63 -1.19 -7.40
CA THR A 376 -4.24 -1.55 -6.11
C THR A 376 -3.75 -2.92 -5.62
N CYS A 377 -3.71 -3.90 -6.50
CA CYS A 377 -3.20 -5.23 -6.21
C CYS A 377 -1.72 -5.20 -5.79
N LEU A 378 -0.87 -4.50 -6.55
CA LEU A 378 0.56 -4.36 -6.23
C LEU A 378 0.79 -3.57 -4.93
N GLN A 379 -0.02 -2.54 -4.68
CA GLN A 379 0.04 -1.79 -3.42
C GLN A 379 -0.34 -2.64 -2.21
N ALA A 380 -1.27 -3.58 -2.38
CA ALA A 380 -1.63 -4.52 -1.32
C ALA A 380 -0.45 -5.45 -0.94
N LEU A 381 0.43 -5.78 -1.89
CA LEU A 381 1.67 -6.51 -1.61
C LEU A 381 2.73 -5.63 -0.94
N TYR A 382 2.81 -4.36 -1.36
CA TYR A 382 3.76 -3.40 -0.81
C TYR A 382 3.41 -2.97 0.62
N ASN A 383 2.15 -2.77 0.93
CA ASN A 383 1.69 -2.27 2.23
C ASN A 383 0.43 -3.03 2.70
N PRO A 384 0.55 -4.31 3.02
CA PRO A 384 -0.56 -5.10 3.51
C PRO A 384 -1.02 -4.63 4.89
N SER A 385 -2.34 -4.67 5.13
CA SER A 385 -2.93 -4.42 6.45
C SER A 385 -3.11 -5.74 7.20
N PHE A 386 -2.64 -5.79 8.44
CA PHE A 386 -2.66 -6.98 9.26
C PHE A 386 -3.56 -6.80 10.48
N ALA A 387 -4.27 -7.86 10.84
CA ALA A 387 -4.90 -7.99 12.15
C ALA A 387 -3.93 -8.58 13.19
N GLY A 388 -2.79 -9.10 12.78
CA GLY A 388 -1.68 -9.55 13.61
C GLY A 388 -1.06 -10.88 13.19
N VAL A 389 -0.03 -11.30 13.92
CA VAL A 389 0.54 -12.64 13.81
C VAL A 389 -0.31 -13.59 14.67
N ARG A 390 -0.68 -14.73 14.11
CA ARG A 390 -1.52 -15.73 14.80
C ARG A 390 -0.75 -16.92 15.30
N LYS A 391 0.38 -17.24 14.64
CA LYS A 391 1.27 -18.31 15.08
C LYS A 391 2.67 -18.10 14.55
N LEU A 392 3.64 -18.10 15.42
CA LEU A 392 5.06 -18.15 15.09
C LEU A 392 5.51 -19.63 15.15
N SER A 393 6.32 -20.06 14.19
CA SER A 393 6.79 -21.45 14.05
C SER A 393 5.62 -22.46 14.03
N PRO A 394 4.71 -22.34 13.03
CA PRO A 394 3.50 -23.15 13.00
C PRO A 394 3.81 -24.62 12.83
N SER A 395 3.08 -25.47 13.53
CA SER A 395 3.06 -26.92 13.34
C SER A 395 2.04 -27.31 12.25
N ASP A 396 2.10 -28.57 11.81
CA ASP A 396 1.11 -29.12 10.87
C ASP A 396 -0.33 -28.93 11.36
N ALA A 397 -0.55 -29.14 12.65
CA ALA A 397 -1.86 -28.92 13.29
C ALA A 397 -2.30 -27.44 13.24
N ASP A 398 -1.35 -26.50 13.32
CA ASP A 398 -1.65 -25.08 13.17
C ASP A 398 -2.07 -24.75 11.73
N PHE A 399 -1.41 -25.31 10.71
CA PHE A 399 -1.83 -25.13 9.33
C PHE A 399 -3.26 -25.64 9.09
N VAL A 400 -3.64 -26.77 9.69
CA VAL A 400 -5.03 -27.28 9.61
C VAL A 400 -5.99 -26.34 10.35
N LYS A 401 -5.63 -25.93 11.56
CA LYS A 401 -6.44 -25.02 12.39
C LYS A 401 -6.76 -23.71 11.66
N TYR A 402 -5.81 -23.18 10.92
CA TYR A 402 -5.96 -21.91 10.17
C TYR A 402 -6.42 -22.10 8.72
N GLY A 403 -6.83 -23.33 8.32
CA GLY A 403 -7.42 -23.61 7.01
C GLY A 403 -6.44 -23.51 5.84
N LEU A 404 -5.15 -23.75 6.09
CA LEU A 404 -4.09 -23.77 5.08
C LEU A 404 -3.72 -25.19 4.66
N ALA A 405 -4.08 -26.20 5.48
CA ALA A 405 -3.88 -27.61 5.21
C ALA A 405 -5.10 -28.42 5.65
N LYS A 406 -5.14 -29.69 5.24
CA LYS A 406 -6.12 -30.67 5.70
C LYS A 406 -5.41 -31.93 6.18
N GLU A 407 -6.03 -32.62 7.12
CA GLU A 407 -5.60 -33.96 7.51
C GLU A 407 -5.90 -34.99 6.39
N VAL A 408 -4.94 -35.83 6.11
CA VAL A 408 -5.08 -36.94 5.17
C VAL A 408 -4.62 -38.26 5.85
N PRO A 409 -5.15 -39.41 5.42
CA PRO A 409 -4.68 -40.69 5.96
C PRO A 409 -3.18 -40.86 5.73
N GLY A 410 -2.43 -41.13 6.79
CA GLY A 410 -0.99 -41.34 6.72
C GLY A 410 -0.63 -42.66 6.02
N SER A 411 0.62 -42.75 5.62
CA SER A 411 1.21 -43.96 4.97
C SER A 411 1.25 -45.19 5.89
N GLU A 412 1.20 -44.98 7.21
CA GLU A 412 1.13 -46.01 8.24
C GLU A 412 -0.27 -46.07 8.87
N GLU A 413 -0.76 -47.28 9.18
CA GLU A 413 -2.08 -47.44 9.78
C GLU A 413 -2.19 -46.71 11.12
N GLY A 414 -3.15 -45.79 11.23
CA GLY A 414 -3.37 -44.95 12.41
C GLY A 414 -2.53 -43.65 12.50
N LYS A 415 -1.69 -43.34 11.53
CA LYS A 415 -1.05 -42.04 11.39
C LYS A 415 -1.87 -41.11 10.52
N VAL A 416 -1.78 -39.83 10.83
CA VAL A 416 -2.36 -38.73 10.07
C VAL A 416 -1.21 -37.95 9.46
N ASP A 417 -1.24 -37.78 8.15
CA ASP A 417 -0.38 -36.89 7.40
C ASP A 417 -1.16 -35.59 7.06
N TYR A 418 -0.47 -34.59 6.60
CA TYR A 418 -1.05 -33.31 6.25
C TYR A 418 -0.79 -32.97 4.79
N GLU A 419 -1.72 -32.28 4.16
CA GLU A 419 -1.62 -31.85 2.79
C GLU A 419 -2.03 -30.37 2.73
N PHE A 420 -1.14 -29.52 2.20
CA PHE A 420 -1.47 -28.13 1.96
C PHE A 420 -2.62 -28.02 0.94
N CYS A 421 -3.67 -27.31 1.31
CA CYS A 421 -4.84 -27.07 0.46
C CYS A 421 -5.44 -25.69 0.75
N PRO A 422 -4.65 -24.62 0.61
CA PRO A 422 -5.16 -23.28 0.82
C PRO A 422 -6.27 -22.96 -0.20
N GLU A 423 -7.18 -22.07 0.13
CA GLU A 423 -8.22 -21.61 -0.81
C GLU A 423 -7.61 -20.85 -1.98
N TYR A 424 -6.58 -20.03 -1.68
CA TYR A 424 -5.87 -19.24 -2.70
C TYR A 424 -4.37 -19.42 -2.55
N ILE A 425 -3.68 -19.32 -3.69
CA ILE A 425 -2.23 -19.18 -3.73
C ILE A 425 -1.92 -17.95 -4.58
N LEU A 426 -1.19 -17.00 -4.02
CA LEU A 426 -0.55 -15.94 -4.79
C LEU A 426 0.86 -16.36 -5.12
N SER A 427 1.23 -16.29 -6.38
CA SER A 427 2.60 -16.55 -6.85
C SER A 427 3.11 -15.36 -7.64
N PHE A 428 4.32 -14.92 -7.36
CA PHE A 428 4.98 -13.88 -8.14
C PHE A 428 6.50 -13.97 -8.00
N LYS A 429 7.21 -13.44 -8.99
CA LYS A 429 8.67 -13.28 -8.98
C LYS A 429 9.06 -11.86 -8.61
N PHE A 430 10.23 -11.74 -8.02
CA PHE A 430 10.80 -10.48 -7.62
C PHE A 430 12.32 -10.56 -7.57
N ASP A 431 13.02 -9.55 -8.12
CA ASP A 431 14.46 -9.47 -8.04
C ASP A 431 14.89 -8.84 -6.71
N VAL A 432 15.73 -9.52 -5.96
CA VAL A 432 16.29 -9.04 -4.69
C VAL A 432 17.79 -8.84 -4.82
N THR A 433 18.31 -7.89 -4.06
CA THR A 433 19.74 -7.59 -3.99
C THR A 433 20.11 -7.50 -2.52
N ASP A 434 20.94 -8.41 -2.06
CA ASP A 434 21.55 -8.32 -0.74
C ASP A 434 22.73 -7.35 -0.79
N ASP A 435 23.11 -6.79 0.37
CA ASP A 435 24.16 -5.77 0.47
C ASP A 435 25.49 -6.24 -0.14
N GLY A 436 25.74 -5.84 -1.37
CA GLY A 436 27.00 -6.05 -2.09
C GLY A 436 27.04 -7.23 -3.05
N ASP A 437 25.96 -7.97 -3.20
CA ASP A 437 25.85 -9.12 -4.10
C ASP A 437 25.16 -8.79 -5.43
N ASP A 438 25.31 -9.68 -6.40
CA ASP A 438 24.58 -9.60 -7.67
C ASP A 438 23.07 -9.87 -7.42
N PRO A 439 22.16 -9.19 -8.12
CA PRO A 439 20.72 -9.45 -8.01
C PRO A 439 20.39 -10.90 -8.32
N TYR A 440 19.50 -11.50 -7.54
CA TYR A 440 18.92 -12.81 -7.83
C TYR A 440 17.40 -12.77 -7.76
N THR A 441 16.75 -13.64 -8.53
CA THR A 441 15.28 -13.68 -8.58
C THR A 441 14.75 -14.67 -7.56
N ILE A 442 13.80 -14.25 -6.76
CA ILE A 442 13.02 -15.12 -5.89
C ILE A 442 11.59 -15.28 -6.41
N ARG A 443 10.95 -16.41 -6.10
CA ARG A 443 9.52 -16.61 -6.27
C ARG A 443 8.87 -16.77 -4.91
N GLN A 444 7.86 -15.97 -4.64
CA GLN A 444 7.06 -16.09 -3.44
C GLN A 444 5.78 -16.82 -3.73
N LEU A 445 5.41 -17.74 -2.84
CA LEU A 445 4.11 -18.37 -2.79
C LEU A 445 3.44 -18.02 -1.47
N ILE A 446 2.34 -17.30 -1.54
CA ILE A 446 1.54 -16.94 -0.38
C ILE A 446 0.31 -17.85 -0.38
N MET A 447 0.26 -18.76 0.56
CA MET A 447 -0.90 -19.62 0.82
C MET A 447 -1.91 -18.85 1.65
N ILE A 448 -3.17 -18.82 1.24
CA ILE A 448 -4.21 -18.00 1.87
C ILE A 448 -5.45 -18.88 2.11
N SER A 449 -5.98 -18.81 3.32
CA SER A 449 -7.19 -19.53 3.75
C SER A 449 -8.48 -18.94 3.14
N GLN A 450 -9.61 -19.57 3.40
CA GLN A 450 -10.91 -18.91 3.29
C GLN A 450 -11.00 -17.75 4.32
N LYS A 451 -11.94 -16.83 4.09
CA LYS A 451 -12.24 -15.78 5.08
C LYS A 451 -12.72 -16.40 6.38
N ASN A 452 -12.14 -15.95 7.48
CA ASN A 452 -12.61 -16.30 8.82
C ASN A 452 -13.92 -15.54 9.18
N GLU A 453 -14.43 -15.74 10.40
CA GLU A 453 -15.67 -15.13 10.87
C GLU A 453 -15.60 -13.58 10.92
N ASP A 454 -14.42 -13.01 11.10
CA ASP A 454 -14.18 -11.56 11.11
C ASP A 454 -14.01 -11.00 9.67
N GLY A 455 -14.03 -11.85 8.66
CA GLY A 455 -13.87 -11.47 7.26
C GLY A 455 -12.42 -11.30 6.81
N ASN A 456 -11.45 -11.71 7.62
CA ASN A 456 -10.01 -11.67 7.35
C ASN A 456 -9.52 -13.00 6.79
N TYR A 457 -8.27 -13.02 6.29
CA TYR A 457 -7.62 -14.21 5.78
C TYR A 457 -6.43 -14.60 6.65
N TYR A 458 -6.18 -15.89 6.80
CA TYR A 458 -4.89 -16.38 7.30
C TYR A 458 -3.96 -16.63 6.12
N ALA A 459 -2.71 -16.23 6.27
CA ALA A 459 -1.71 -16.36 5.21
C ALA A 459 -0.38 -16.88 5.75
N PHE A 460 0.30 -17.69 4.91
CA PHE A 460 1.65 -18.21 5.16
C PHE A 460 2.46 -18.14 3.87
N THR A 461 3.71 -17.70 3.94
CA THR A 461 4.55 -17.46 2.77
C THR A 461 5.80 -18.33 2.76
N THR A 462 6.05 -18.95 1.60
CA THR A 462 7.28 -19.66 1.26
C THR A 462 7.99 -18.95 0.11
N VAL A 463 9.31 -18.97 0.13
CA VAL A 463 10.17 -18.32 -0.86
C VAL A 463 11.07 -19.36 -1.51
N TYR A 464 11.07 -19.37 -2.83
CA TYR A 464 11.80 -20.31 -3.66
C TYR A 464 12.78 -19.57 -4.58
N ASP A 465 13.81 -20.28 -5.01
CA ASP A 465 14.66 -19.84 -6.10
C ASP A 465 13.96 -20.08 -7.47
N ASP A 466 14.63 -19.69 -8.54
CA ASP A 466 14.16 -19.87 -9.92
C ASP A 466 14.06 -21.34 -10.37
N LYS A 467 14.64 -22.27 -9.60
CA LYS A 467 14.57 -23.73 -9.86
C LYS A 467 13.49 -24.44 -9.04
N GLY A 468 12.82 -23.73 -8.13
CA GLY A 468 11.80 -24.27 -7.25
C GLY A 468 12.36 -24.93 -5.98
N GLU A 469 13.63 -24.64 -5.64
CA GLU A 469 14.20 -25.04 -4.36
C GLU A 469 13.78 -24.05 -3.28
N LEU A 470 13.32 -24.55 -2.13
CA LEU A 470 12.91 -23.73 -1.00
C LEU A 470 14.14 -23.00 -0.42
N LEU A 471 14.13 -21.69 -0.45
CA LEU A 471 15.16 -20.85 0.16
C LEU A 471 14.87 -20.65 1.65
N TYR A 472 13.67 -20.22 1.98
CA TYR A 472 13.18 -20.00 3.34
C TYR A 472 11.65 -19.84 3.33
N ASP A 473 11.06 -19.84 4.52
CA ASP A 473 9.70 -19.40 4.77
C ASP A 473 9.70 -18.28 5.81
N TYR A 474 8.59 -17.61 6.00
CA TYR A 474 8.49 -16.54 7.00
C TYR A 474 8.21 -17.05 8.41
N ASN A 475 8.09 -18.36 8.57
CA ASN A 475 7.93 -19.02 9.86
C ASN A 475 6.78 -18.47 10.72
N MET A 476 5.77 -17.89 10.08
CA MET A 476 4.61 -17.32 10.78
C MET A 476 3.33 -17.43 9.96
N ILE A 477 2.22 -17.70 10.64
CA ILE A 477 0.88 -17.50 10.10
C ILE A 477 0.42 -16.11 10.53
N VAL A 478 0.08 -15.28 9.56
CA VAL A 478 -0.46 -13.93 9.77
C VAL A 478 -1.94 -13.87 9.47
N GLU A 479 -2.66 -13.00 10.16
CA GLU A 479 -4.00 -12.64 9.78
C GLU A 479 -3.97 -11.31 9.05
N VAL A 480 -4.40 -11.35 7.79
CA VAL A 480 -4.44 -10.21 6.87
C VAL A 480 -5.88 -9.72 6.79
N GLU A 481 -6.08 -8.42 6.94
CA GLU A 481 -7.40 -7.82 6.85
C GLU A 481 -8.05 -8.06 5.48
N GLY A 482 -9.32 -8.41 5.48
CA GLY A 482 -10.03 -8.89 4.29
C GLY A 482 -10.09 -7.92 3.11
N HIS A 483 -9.92 -6.62 3.37
CA HIS A 483 -9.85 -5.60 2.31
C HIS A 483 -8.49 -5.57 1.59
N THR A 484 -7.42 -6.03 2.22
CA THR A 484 -6.07 -6.05 1.62
C THR A 484 -6.03 -6.91 0.37
N PHE A 485 -6.61 -8.11 0.43
CA PHE A 485 -6.63 -9.05 -0.68
C PHE A 485 -8.00 -9.11 -1.38
N GLU A 486 -8.63 -7.95 -1.56
CA GLU A 486 -9.94 -7.85 -2.24
C GLU A 486 -9.91 -8.44 -3.65
N PHE A 487 -8.76 -8.33 -4.33
CA PHE A 487 -8.53 -8.88 -5.66
C PHE A 487 -8.61 -10.42 -5.74
N LEU A 488 -8.56 -11.14 -4.62
CA LEU A 488 -8.80 -12.59 -4.61
C LEU A 488 -10.21 -12.97 -5.09
N ASN A 489 -11.15 -12.04 -4.99
CA ASN A 489 -12.54 -12.23 -5.41
C ASN A 489 -12.84 -11.61 -6.77
N TRP A 490 -11.84 -10.99 -7.42
CA TRP A 490 -12.05 -10.38 -8.72
C TRP A 490 -12.31 -11.42 -9.80
N ASP A 491 -13.17 -11.09 -10.73
CA ASP A 491 -13.37 -11.86 -11.95
C ASP A 491 -12.53 -11.27 -13.10
N SER A 492 -12.66 -11.86 -14.28
CA SER A 492 -11.91 -11.42 -15.47
C SER A 492 -12.18 -9.97 -15.84
N TYR A 493 -13.36 -9.44 -15.49
CA TYR A 493 -13.72 -8.05 -15.78
C TYR A 493 -12.95 -7.04 -14.92
N ASP A 494 -12.69 -7.40 -13.67
CA ASP A 494 -11.96 -6.51 -12.75
C ASP A 494 -10.50 -6.30 -13.17
N TRP A 495 -9.92 -7.24 -13.90
CA TRP A 495 -8.53 -7.15 -14.36
C TRP A 495 -8.33 -6.29 -15.60
N ILE A 496 -9.39 -5.84 -16.27
CA ILE A 496 -9.32 -5.08 -17.52
C ILE A 496 -9.92 -3.68 -17.41
N GLU A 497 -9.47 -2.79 -18.29
CA GLU A 497 -10.16 -1.52 -18.52
C GLU A 497 -11.50 -1.78 -19.19
N SER A 498 -12.56 -1.16 -18.68
CA SER A 498 -13.87 -1.27 -19.29
C SER A 498 -13.94 -0.69 -20.71
N GLY A 499 -13.12 0.34 -20.99
CA GLY A 499 -12.97 0.91 -22.33
C GLY A 499 -12.09 0.04 -23.21
N TYR A 500 -12.65 -0.62 -24.20
CA TYR A 500 -11.89 -1.54 -25.06
C TYR A 500 -11.28 -0.86 -26.30
N VAL A 501 -11.67 0.35 -26.64
CA VAL A 501 -11.01 1.18 -27.66
C VAL A 501 -10.30 2.30 -26.94
N ASN A 502 -8.99 2.16 -26.75
CA ASN A 502 -8.15 3.11 -26.01
C ASN A 502 -7.05 3.74 -26.88
N LEU A 503 -7.19 3.64 -28.20
CA LEU A 503 -6.20 4.19 -29.12
C LEU A 503 -6.39 5.70 -29.24
N ASN A 504 -5.32 6.47 -29.03
CA ASN A 504 -5.33 7.90 -29.36
C ASN A 504 -5.51 8.07 -30.87
N ILE A 505 -6.42 8.97 -31.26
CA ILE A 505 -6.73 9.25 -32.65
C ILE A 505 -5.49 9.60 -33.50
N ALA A 506 -4.45 10.18 -32.91
CA ALA A 506 -3.20 10.51 -33.57
C ALA A 506 -2.42 9.28 -34.05
N PHE A 507 -2.62 8.11 -33.41
CA PHE A 507 -2.00 6.85 -33.79
C PHE A 507 -2.93 5.94 -34.59
N CYS A 508 -4.14 6.39 -34.93
CA CYS A 508 -5.09 5.65 -35.75
C CYS A 508 -4.84 5.91 -37.23
N ALA A 509 -4.63 4.86 -38.03
CA ALA A 509 -4.53 4.96 -39.47
C ALA A 509 -5.87 4.72 -40.18
N SER A 510 -6.69 3.80 -39.69
CA SER A 510 -8.02 3.59 -40.24
C SER A 510 -9.00 2.97 -39.23
N VAL A 511 -10.29 3.23 -39.47
CA VAL A 511 -11.41 2.56 -38.83
C VAL A 511 -12.34 2.02 -39.91
N LYS A 512 -12.58 0.70 -39.89
CA LYS A 512 -13.52 0.05 -40.80
C LYS A 512 -14.66 -0.60 -40.02
N LEU A 513 -15.88 -0.38 -40.45
CA LEU A 513 -17.08 -1.00 -39.90
C LEU A 513 -17.72 -1.89 -40.98
N GLU A 514 -18.06 -3.11 -40.62
CA GLU A 514 -18.73 -4.08 -41.47
C GLU A 514 -19.90 -4.70 -40.69
N ALA A 515 -21.12 -4.21 -40.99
CA ALA A 515 -22.37 -4.68 -40.43
C ALA A 515 -23.24 -5.30 -41.52
N PRO A 516 -24.20 -6.15 -41.19
CA PRO A 516 -25.17 -6.65 -42.18
C PRO A 516 -25.84 -5.53 -42.98
N GLY A 517 -25.56 -5.48 -44.28
CA GLY A 517 -26.12 -4.48 -45.21
C GLY A 517 -25.47 -3.09 -45.15
N TYR A 518 -24.43 -2.86 -44.37
CA TYR A 518 -23.73 -1.57 -44.33
C TYR A 518 -22.25 -1.72 -44.03
N THR A 519 -21.43 -1.05 -44.83
CA THR A 519 -20.00 -0.92 -44.56
C THR A 519 -19.59 0.55 -44.58
N ALA A 520 -18.60 0.92 -43.77
CA ALA A 520 -17.99 2.25 -43.80
C ALA A 520 -16.51 2.13 -43.50
N GLU A 521 -15.69 2.92 -44.17
CA GLU A 521 -14.26 2.97 -43.94
C GLU A 521 -13.80 4.42 -43.80
N PHE A 522 -12.99 4.68 -42.80
CA PHE A 522 -12.39 5.97 -42.49
C PHE A 522 -10.89 5.78 -42.50
N ILE A 523 -10.20 6.46 -43.39
CA ILE A 523 -8.73 6.45 -43.53
C ILE A 523 -8.21 7.77 -43.01
N LEU A 524 -7.34 7.72 -42.03
CA LEU A 524 -6.75 8.88 -41.39
C LEU A 524 -5.33 9.07 -41.91
N ASP A 525 -5.01 10.26 -42.35
CA ASP A 525 -3.66 10.67 -42.64
C ASP A 525 -3.19 11.60 -41.52
N ASN A 526 -2.35 11.05 -40.65
CA ASN A 526 -1.74 11.74 -39.52
C ASN A 526 -0.32 12.25 -39.84
N SER A 527 0.13 12.10 -41.09
CA SER A 527 1.44 12.61 -41.47
C SER A 527 1.45 14.13 -41.27
N ALA A 528 2.46 14.62 -40.56
CA ALA A 528 2.74 16.05 -40.53
C ALA A 528 2.91 16.49 -41.98
N SER A 529 2.07 17.40 -42.48
CA SER A 529 2.26 17.97 -43.80
C SER A 529 3.67 18.55 -43.87
N ASP A 530 4.35 18.27 -44.96
CA ASP A 530 5.62 18.87 -45.24
C ASP A 530 5.48 20.40 -45.10
N SER A 531 6.36 21.03 -44.37
CA SER A 531 6.36 22.47 -44.11
C SER A 531 6.41 23.35 -45.39
N SER A 532 6.50 22.72 -46.54
CA SER A 532 6.45 23.33 -47.89
C SER A 532 5.04 23.47 -48.44
N GLU A 533 4.02 22.80 -47.89
CA GLU A 533 2.65 22.89 -48.37
C GLU A 533 1.98 24.20 -47.95
N THR A 534 1.37 24.87 -48.92
CA THR A 534 0.65 26.12 -48.69
C THR A 534 -0.68 25.91 -47.95
N ILE A 535 -1.27 24.73 -48.12
CA ILE A 535 -2.48 24.28 -47.43
C ILE A 535 -2.16 22.96 -46.76
N SER A 536 -2.24 22.94 -45.44
CA SER A 536 -1.93 21.75 -44.67
C SER A 536 -2.96 21.53 -43.57
N SER A 537 -3.19 20.28 -43.23
CA SER A 537 -3.97 19.94 -42.02
C SER A 537 -3.00 19.64 -40.89
N ASN A 538 -3.12 20.36 -39.79
CA ASN A 538 -2.14 20.24 -38.69
C ASN A 538 -2.28 18.98 -37.84
N LEU A 539 -3.34 18.20 -38.01
CA LEU A 539 -3.53 17.04 -37.14
C LEU A 539 -4.07 15.81 -37.84
N MET A 540 -4.92 15.93 -38.82
CA MET A 540 -5.55 14.73 -39.36
C MET A 540 -6.42 15.05 -40.55
N THR A 541 -6.17 14.38 -41.65
CA THR A 541 -7.13 14.30 -42.76
C THR A 541 -7.86 12.97 -42.65
N VAL A 542 -9.18 12.98 -42.80
CA VAL A 542 -9.99 11.77 -42.84
C VAL A 542 -10.65 11.65 -44.20
N SER A 543 -10.37 10.58 -44.91
CA SER A 543 -11.09 10.18 -46.13
C SER A 543 -12.01 9.04 -45.79
N ALA A 544 -13.31 9.21 -45.99
CA ALA A 544 -14.32 8.25 -45.59
C ALA A 544 -15.17 7.83 -46.79
N THR A 545 -15.50 6.53 -46.87
CA THR A 545 -16.40 5.96 -47.87
C THR A 545 -17.39 4.99 -47.20
N ASP A 546 -18.61 4.86 -47.76
CA ASP A 546 -19.56 3.86 -47.29
C ASP A 546 -20.09 3.00 -48.44
N SER A 547 -20.79 1.92 -48.11
CA SER A 547 -21.44 1.02 -49.08
C SER A 547 -22.57 1.65 -49.88
N ASN A 548 -23.11 2.81 -49.50
CA ASN A 548 -24.11 3.55 -50.21
C ASN A 548 -23.52 4.48 -51.31
N GLY A 549 -22.19 4.44 -51.45
CA GLY A 549 -21.47 5.27 -52.44
C GLY A 549 -21.19 6.69 -51.95
N ASN A 550 -21.42 6.98 -50.67
CA ASN A 550 -21.08 8.29 -50.13
C ASN A 550 -19.55 8.36 -49.91
N SER A 551 -18.97 9.50 -50.25
CA SER A 551 -17.54 9.81 -49.99
C SER A 551 -17.44 11.17 -49.31
N ARG A 552 -16.60 11.26 -48.28
CA ARG A 552 -16.32 12.49 -47.53
C ARG A 552 -14.83 12.63 -47.28
N LYS A 553 -14.34 13.87 -47.37
CA LYS A 553 -13.00 14.21 -46.90
C LYS A 553 -13.11 15.32 -45.87
N THR A 554 -12.49 15.16 -44.74
CA THR A 554 -12.56 16.12 -43.63
C THR A 554 -11.16 16.42 -43.08
N PHE A 555 -11.02 17.57 -42.45
CA PHE A 555 -9.80 17.99 -41.75
C PHE A 555 -10.13 18.35 -40.32
N ALA A 556 -9.26 17.99 -39.38
CA ALA A 556 -9.42 18.41 -38.00
C ALA A 556 -9.17 19.92 -37.83
N ASN A 557 -8.10 20.42 -38.42
CA ASN A 557 -7.78 21.83 -38.56
C ASN A 557 -7.16 22.03 -39.94
N LEU A 558 -7.71 22.93 -40.74
CA LEU A 558 -7.09 23.32 -41.98
C LEU A 558 -6.15 24.50 -41.72
N THR A 559 -4.89 24.36 -42.04
CA THR A 559 -3.90 25.43 -41.99
C THR A 559 -3.60 25.92 -43.40
N VAL A 560 -3.74 27.22 -43.63
CA VAL A 560 -3.52 27.85 -44.92
C VAL A 560 -2.46 28.94 -44.77
N THR A 561 -1.43 28.92 -45.61
CA THR A 561 -0.45 30.01 -45.67
C THR A 561 -0.81 30.95 -46.80
N ASP A 562 -1.12 32.22 -46.49
CA ASP A 562 -1.46 33.21 -47.46
C ASP A 562 -0.20 33.74 -48.23
N LYS A 563 -0.44 34.50 -49.27
CA LYS A 563 0.67 35.07 -50.09
C LYS A 563 1.59 36.04 -49.34
N SER A 564 1.17 36.54 -48.19
CA SER A 564 1.93 37.41 -47.30
C SER A 564 2.73 36.65 -46.26
N GLY A 565 2.54 35.32 -46.19
CA GLY A 565 3.22 34.44 -45.23
C GLY A 565 2.49 34.36 -43.90
N ASN A 566 1.25 34.83 -43.77
CA ASN A 566 0.46 34.64 -42.59
C ASN A 566 -0.17 33.24 -42.57
N ILE A 567 -0.26 32.65 -41.38
CA ILE A 567 -0.79 31.29 -41.17
C ILE A 567 -2.24 31.42 -40.67
N TRP A 568 -3.16 30.88 -41.44
CA TRP A 568 -4.58 30.79 -41.08
C TRP A 568 -4.91 29.43 -40.59
N VAL A 569 -5.53 29.35 -39.41
CA VAL A 569 -6.03 28.11 -38.80
C VAL A 569 -7.54 28.13 -38.81
N ILE A 570 -8.13 27.25 -39.58
CA ILE A 570 -9.56 27.13 -39.79
C ILE A 570 -10.06 25.87 -39.14
N THR A 571 -10.94 26.01 -38.18
CA THR A 571 -11.61 24.91 -37.49
C THR A 571 -13.08 24.86 -37.88
N ALA A 572 -13.80 23.89 -37.35
CA ALA A 572 -15.28 23.80 -37.59
C ALA A 572 -16.02 25.05 -37.15
N THR A 573 -15.57 25.73 -36.10
CA THR A 573 -16.32 26.83 -35.47
C THR A 573 -15.55 28.15 -35.46
N ASP A 574 -14.26 28.16 -35.77
CA ASP A 574 -13.41 29.35 -35.60
C ASP A 574 -12.45 29.52 -36.77
N ILE A 575 -11.97 30.73 -36.98
CA ILE A 575 -10.90 31.08 -37.92
C ILE A 575 -9.97 32.02 -37.19
N LYS A 576 -8.71 31.64 -37.11
CA LYS A 576 -7.63 32.47 -36.54
C LYS A 576 -6.53 32.68 -37.57
N ALA A 577 -5.84 33.81 -37.48
CA ALA A 577 -4.68 34.09 -38.29
C ALA A 577 -3.52 34.56 -37.45
N TYR A 578 -2.31 34.14 -37.83
CA TYR A 578 -1.07 34.47 -37.14
C TYR A 578 -0.06 34.99 -38.15
N ASN A 579 0.73 35.96 -37.75
CA ASN A 579 1.88 36.40 -38.58
C ASN A 579 3.03 35.36 -38.47
N ALA A 580 4.09 35.57 -39.28
CA ALA A 580 5.26 34.70 -39.27
C ALA A 580 6.00 34.63 -37.91
N ALA A 581 5.75 35.56 -37.01
CA ALA A 581 6.28 35.58 -35.65
C ALA A 581 5.35 34.86 -34.62
N GLY A 582 4.23 34.28 -35.09
CA GLY A 582 3.26 33.60 -34.24
C GLY A 582 2.29 34.54 -33.48
N THR A 583 2.27 35.82 -33.81
CA THR A 583 1.35 36.79 -33.19
C THR A 583 -0.04 36.68 -33.84
N GLU A 584 -1.08 36.53 -33.05
CA GLU A 584 -2.45 36.48 -33.54
C GLU A 584 -2.87 37.79 -34.17
N LEU A 585 -3.48 37.70 -35.35
CA LEU A 585 -3.93 38.85 -36.15
C LEU A 585 -5.45 38.98 -36.00
N LYS A 586 -5.94 40.21 -35.91
CA LYS A 586 -7.40 40.47 -35.94
C LYS A 586 -7.92 40.32 -37.36
N ILE A 587 -8.88 39.42 -37.56
CA ILE A 587 -9.54 39.19 -38.84
C ILE A 587 -10.72 40.14 -38.96
N THR A 588 -10.84 40.83 -40.12
CA THR A 588 -12.01 41.68 -40.45
C THR A 588 -12.41 41.54 -41.92
N THR A 589 -13.67 41.67 -42.21
CA THR A 589 -14.21 41.75 -43.58
C THR A 589 -14.29 43.19 -44.12
N SER A 590 -13.99 44.18 -43.28
CA SER A 590 -14.10 45.60 -43.60
C SER A 590 -12.74 46.16 -44.02
N LYS A 591 -12.69 46.85 -45.18
CA LYS A 591 -11.49 47.58 -45.64
C LYS A 591 -11.14 48.80 -44.76
N TYR A 592 -11.95 49.15 -43.79
CA TYR A 592 -11.83 50.37 -42.99
C TYR A 592 -11.46 50.14 -41.53
N ASP A 593 -11.28 48.89 -41.12
CA ASP A 593 -10.79 48.57 -39.79
C ASP A 593 -9.25 48.70 -39.75
N TYR A 594 -8.80 49.90 -39.43
CA TYR A 594 -7.39 50.14 -39.24
C TYR A 594 -6.97 49.84 -37.79
N ASN A 595 -5.76 49.34 -37.68
CA ASN A 595 -4.92 49.19 -36.50
C ASN A 595 -5.48 49.81 -35.20
N VAL A 596 -6.22 49.09 -34.42
CA VAL A 596 -6.61 49.49 -33.10
C VAL A 596 -5.56 48.93 -32.13
N MET A 597 -4.71 49.84 -31.61
CA MET A 597 -3.68 49.52 -30.60
C MET A 597 -2.51 48.60 -31.02
N GLY A 598 -2.01 48.72 -32.22
CA GLY A 598 -0.80 47.99 -32.64
C GLY A 598 -1.06 46.50 -33.05
N THR A 599 -2.30 46.09 -33.17
CA THR A 599 -2.68 44.80 -33.69
C THR A 599 -2.74 44.85 -35.22
N GLN A 600 -2.03 44.00 -35.95
CA GLN A 600 -2.16 43.90 -37.40
C GLN A 600 -3.54 43.35 -37.72
N VAL A 601 -4.21 43.93 -38.71
CA VAL A 601 -5.53 43.55 -39.18
C VAL A 601 -5.44 42.93 -40.54
N LEU A 602 -5.92 41.70 -40.70
CA LEU A 602 -6.08 41.03 -41.98
C LEU A 602 -7.44 41.26 -42.54
N ILE A 603 -7.50 41.65 -43.81
CA ILE A 603 -8.77 41.88 -44.54
C ILE A 603 -9.01 40.68 -45.45
N VAL A 604 -10.14 40.00 -45.28
CA VAL A 604 -10.55 38.90 -46.10
C VAL A 604 -11.62 39.42 -47.06
N SER A 605 -11.31 39.53 -48.33
CA SER A 605 -12.26 39.92 -49.38
C SER A 605 -12.77 38.71 -50.17
N GLY A 606 -13.51 37.85 -49.47
CA GLY A 606 -14.16 36.69 -50.07
C GLY A 606 -13.34 35.41 -50.05
N TYR A 607 -12.03 35.45 -50.18
CA TYR A 607 -11.13 34.28 -50.15
C TYR A 607 -9.73 34.62 -49.64
N ILE A 608 -9.05 33.61 -49.12
CA ILE A 608 -7.63 33.66 -48.76
C ILE A 608 -6.82 33.30 -50.02
N GLU A 609 -6.00 34.21 -50.50
CA GLU A 609 -5.10 33.94 -51.62
C GLU A 609 -3.84 33.29 -51.10
N CYS A 610 -3.63 32.05 -51.48
CA CYS A 610 -2.51 31.22 -51.04
C CYS A 610 -1.21 31.54 -51.74
N ARG A 611 -0.10 31.16 -51.15
CA ARG A 611 1.24 31.37 -51.68
C ARG A 611 1.48 30.67 -53.00
N ASN A 612 0.86 29.50 -53.22
CA ASN A 612 0.91 28.73 -54.47
C ASN A 612 -0.06 29.22 -55.54
N GLY A 613 -0.90 30.23 -55.25
CA GLY A 613 -1.88 30.76 -56.15
C GLY A 613 -3.29 30.17 -55.96
N ASP A 614 -3.47 29.17 -55.14
CA ASP A 614 -4.79 28.65 -54.80
C ASP A 614 -5.64 29.69 -54.04
N GLN A 615 -6.96 29.59 -54.12
CA GLN A 615 -7.87 30.46 -53.41
C GLN A 615 -8.78 29.65 -52.47
N VAL A 616 -8.74 29.98 -51.18
CA VAL A 616 -9.55 29.33 -50.14
C VAL A 616 -10.66 30.24 -49.71
N GLU A 617 -11.90 29.87 -50.05
CA GLU A 617 -13.11 30.53 -49.64
C GLU A 617 -13.62 29.82 -48.36
N VAL A 618 -13.75 30.54 -47.27
CA VAL A 618 -14.23 29.98 -45.99
C VAL A 618 -15.63 30.48 -45.72
N GLY A 619 -16.62 29.62 -46.00
CA GLY A 619 -18.03 29.84 -45.62
C GLY A 619 -18.34 29.34 -44.20
N THR A 620 -19.58 29.50 -43.82
CA THR A 620 -20.08 29.01 -42.52
C THR A 620 -20.05 27.49 -42.44
N ASP A 621 -20.49 26.83 -43.50
CA ASP A 621 -20.67 25.38 -43.53
C ASP A 621 -19.75 24.67 -44.54
N LEU A 622 -19.09 25.43 -45.41
CA LEU A 622 -18.31 24.92 -46.52
C LEU A 622 -17.02 25.70 -46.68
N ILE A 623 -15.90 25.01 -46.88
CA ILE A 623 -14.62 25.53 -47.33
C ILE A 623 -14.51 25.11 -48.79
N ARG A 624 -14.22 26.06 -49.69
CA ARG A 624 -14.02 25.79 -51.10
C ARG A 624 -12.59 26.18 -51.48
N ILE A 625 -11.83 25.24 -52.00
CA ILE A 625 -10.49 25.45 -52.46
C ILE A 625 -10.52 25.44 -53.98
N ARG A 626 -10.15 26.55 -54.61
CA ARG A 626 -9.95 26.65 -56.06
C ARG A 626 -8.48 26.55 -56.35
N HIS A 627 -8.09 25.49 -57.00
CA HIS A 627 -6.69 25.28 -57.40
C HIS A 627 -6.35 26.08 -58.64
N VAL A 628 -5.07 26.34 -58.87
CA VAL A 628 -4.55 27.07 -60.01
C VAL A 628 -4.88 26.39 -61.33
N ASP A 629 -5.02 25.06 -61.36
CA ASP A 629 -5.41 24.28 -62.52
C ASP A 629 -6.92 24.37 -62.86
N GLY A 630 -7.67 25.09 -62.04
CA GLY A 630 -9.10 25.29 -62.20
C GLY A 630 -9.98 24.23 -61.52
N SER A 631 -9.40 23.20 -60.92
CA SER A 631 -10.16 22.24 -60.10
C SER A 631 -10.66 22.90 -58.81
N VAL A 632 -11.78 22.38 -58.30
CA VAL A 632 -12.38 22.87 -57.06
C VAL A 632 -12.59 21.71 -56.11
N GLU A 633 -12.01 21.84 -54.93
CA GLU A 633 -12.25 20.94 -53.82
C GLU A 633 -13.23 21.59 -52.82
N GLU A 634 -14.26 20.87 -52.44
CA GLU A 634 -15.20 21.32 -51.42
C GLU A 634 -15.07 20.48 -50.15
N ILE A 635 -14.86 21.15 -49.00
CA ILE A 635 -14.71 20.53 -47.72
C ILE A 635 -15.82 21.05 -46.80
N VAL A 636 -16.62 20.16 -46.28
CA VAL A 636 -17.68 20.55 -45.34
C VAL A 636 -17.06 20.89 -43.99
N ARG A 637 -17.13 22.16 -43.64
CA ARG A 637 -16.51 22.71 -42.42
C ARG A 637 -17.05 22.06 -41.15
N TYR A 638 -18.30 21.65 -41.19
CA TYR A 638 -18.96 20.95 -40.10
C TYR A 638 -18.41 19.54 -39.88
N ASP A 639 -17.94 18.85 -40.89
CA ASP A 639 -17.42 17.49 -40.84
C ASP A 639 -16.16 17.37 -39.99
N THR A 640 -15.36 18.43 -39.87
CA THR A 640 -14.11 18.40 -39.06
C THR A 640 -14.37 18.00 -37.62
N ASN A 641 -15.56 18.27 -37.07
CA ASN A 641 -15.95 17.85 -35.73
C ASN A 641 -16.73 16.53 -35.71
N LEU A 642 -17.42 16.18 -36.80
CA LEU A 642 -18.25 14.98 -36.85
C LEU A 642 -17.44 13.72 -36.71
N PHE A 643 -16.26 13.63 -37.39
CA PHE A 643 -15.39 12.47 -37.24
C PHE A 643 -14.85 12.34 -35.84
N ARG A 644 -14.41 13.43 -35.22
CA ARG A 644 -13.97 13.39 -33.81
C ARG A 644 -15.05 12.91 -32.87
N ARG A 645 -16.30 13.34 -33.07
CA ARG A 645 -17.42 12.86 -32.28
C ARG A 645 -17.76 11.41 -32.56
N PHE A 646 -17.68 10.97 -33.79
CA PHE A 646 -17.80 9.56 -34.16
C PHE A 646 -16.70 8.75 -33.46
N TYR A 647 -15.44 9.17 -33.53
CA TYR A 647 -14.34 8.49 -32.89
C TYR A 647 -14.50 8.46 -31.36
N GLN A 648 -14.99 9.54 -30.76
CA GLN A 648 -15.34 9.57 -29.34
C GLN A 648 -16.43 8.55 -28.98
N THR A 649 -17.38 8.26 -29.88
CA THR A 649 -18.36 7.20 -29.63
C THR A 649 -17.69 5.83 -29.46
N LEU A 650 -16.61 5.57 -30.20
CA LEU A 650 -15.81 4.35 -30.06
C LEU A 650 -15.06 4.33 -28.71
N LEU A 651 -14.45 5.46 -28.33
CA LEU A 651 -13.71 5.59 -27.08
C LEU A 651 -14.61 5.50 -25.83
N TYR A 652 -15.86 5.92 -25.92
CA TYR A 652 -16.83 5.85 -24.82
C TYR A 652 -17.56 4.51 -24.72
N ALA A 653 -17.27 3.60 -25.63
CA ALA A 653 -17.83 2.27 -25.58
C ALA A 653 -17.09 1.44 -24.52
N SER A 654 -17.84 0.76 -23.67
CA SER A 654 -17.31 0.01 -22.56
C SER A 654 -17.88 -1.40 -22.51
N ILE A 655 -17.05 -2.31 -22.04
CA ILE A 655 -17.46 -3.63 -21.55
C ILE A 655 -18.35 -3.38 -20.32
N VAL A 656 -19.36 -4.22 -20.16
CA VAL A 656 -20.28 -4.10 -19.04
C VAL A 656 -19.93 -5.08 -17.93
N ASP A 657 -19.56 -6.30 -18.32
CA ASP A 657 -19.27 -7.35 -17.36
C ASP A 657 -18.66 -8.57 -18.08
N SER A 658 -18.14 -9.53 -17.33
CA SER A 658 -17.72 -10.84 -17.82
C SER A 658 -18.92 -11.63 -18.35
N TYR A 659 -18.67 -12.50 -19.31
CA TYR A 659 -19.63 -13.44 -19.84
C TYR A 659 -18.94 -14.78 -20.14
N PRO A 660 -18.63 -15.55 -19.10
CA PRO A 660 -18.01 -16.85 -19.27
C PRO A 660 -18.97 -17.81 -19.98
N MET A 661 -18.48 -18.59 -20.93
CA MET A 661 -19.22 -19.64 -21.59
C MET A 661 -18.29 -20.81 -21.89
N SER A 662 -18.87 -21.99 -22.08
CA SER A 662 -18.11 -23.16 -22.49
C SER A 662 -17.45 -22.94 -23.85
N ASP A 663 -16.36 -23.63 -24.13
CA ASP A 663 -15.70 -23.56 -25.45
C ASP A 663 -16.66 -23.94 -26.57
N GLU A 664 -17.52 -24.95 -26.33
CA GLU A 664 -18.53 -25.44 -27.30
C GLU A 664 -19.56 -24.34 -27.61
N ASP A 665 -20.12 -23.68 -26.60
CA ASP A 665 -21.10 -22.61 -26.77
C ASP A 665 -20.46 -21.38 -27.44
N ARG A 666 -19.23 -21.06 -27.08
CA ARG A 666 -18.46 -19.98 -27.70
C ARG A 666 -18.25 -20.26 -29.19
N ASP A 667 -17.74 -21.43 -29.52
CA ASP A 667 -17.49 -21.81 -30.91
C ASP A 667 -18.77 -21.84 -31.72
N ALA A 668 -19.88 -22.32 -31.15
CA ALA A 668 -21.18 -22.27 -31.78
C ALA A 668 -21.62 -20.81 -32.07
N LEU A 669 -21.45 -19.91 -31.12
CA LEU A 669 -21.77 -18.48 -31.28
C LEU A 669 -20.88 -17.82 -32.34
N LEU A 670 -19.59 -18.04 -32.31
CA LEU A 670 -18.64 -17.41 -33.22
C LEU A 670 -18.78 -17.89 -34.68
N ASN A 671 -19.24 -19.12 -34.88
CA ASN A 671 -19.47 -19.71 -36.21
C ASN A 671 -20.85 -19.37 -36.79
N ASP A 672 -21.77 -18.82 -35.99
CA ASP A 672 -23.10 -18.40 -36.46
C ASP A 672 -23.05 -16.99 -37.09
N SER A 673 -22.93 -16.94 -38.41
CA SER A 673 -22.91 -15.67 -39.15
C SER A 673 -24.22 -14.83 -38.98
N GLY A 674 -25.33 -15.46 -38.61
CA GLY A 674 -26.61 -14.77 -38.34
C GLY A 674 -26.58 -14.01 -37.00
N LYS A 675 -25.64 -14.32 -36.13
CA LYS A 675 -25.45 -13.63 -34.84
C LYS A 675 -24.45 -12.47 -34.93
N LEU A 676 -23.64 -12.39 -35.98
CA LEU A 676 -22.67 -11.31 -36.13
C LEU A 676 -23.39 -9.98 -36.40
N LEU A 677 -23.25 -9.05 -35.46
CA LEU A 677 -23.83 -7.71 -35.54
C LEU A 677 -22.92 -6.69 -36.24
N LEU A 678 -21.64 -6.76 -35.96
CA LEU A 678 -20.62 -5.83 -36.47
C LEU A 678 -19.22 -6.42 -36.36
N THR A 679 -18.43 -6.24 -37.41
CA THR A 679 -16.97 -6.29 -37.34
C THR A 679 -16.43 -4.87 -37.42
N MET A 680 -15.63 -4.46 -36.45
CA MET A 680 -14.91 -3.19 -36.46
C MET A 680 -13.41 -3.48 -36.49
N THR A 681 -12.72 -2.95 -37.48
CA THR A 681 -11.26 -3.07 -37.58
C THR A 681 -10.63 -1.71 -37.40
N ILE A 682 -9.72 -1.58 -36.46
CA ILE A 682 -8.93 -0.36 -36.23
C ILE A 682 -7.48 -0.70 -36.54
N LYS A 683 -6.88 0.10 -37.43
CA LYS A 683 -5.47 -0.04 -37.81
C LYS A 683 -4.67 1.12 -37.24
N THR A 684 -3.52 0.81 -36.67
CA THR A 684 -2.61 1.84 -36.14
C THR A 684 -1.69 2.37 -37.24
N THR A 685 -1.03 3.52 -37.00
CA THR A 685 -0.01 4.10 -37.87
C THR A 685 1.24 3.21 -38.02
N GLU A 686 1.46 2.31 -37.07
CA GLU A 686 2.54 1.31 -37.10
C GLU A 686 2.17 0.04 -37.88
N GLY A 687 0.91 -0.05 -38.31
CA GLY A 687 0.41 -1.16 -39.13
C GLY A 687 -0.24 -2.29 -38.33
N GLU A 688 -0.34 -2.16 -37.01
CA GLU A 688 -1.06 -3.13 -36.20
C GLU A 688 -2.57 -3.04 -36.45
N GLU A 689 -3.23 -4.20 -36.48
CA GLU A 689 -4.68 -4.29 -36.64
C GLU A 689 -5.33 -4.88 -35.40
N LYS A 690 -6.36 -4.21 -34.87
CA LYS A 690 -7.26 -4.75 -33.84
C LYS A 690 -8.63 -5.00 -34.48
N VAL A 691 -9.10 -6.23 -34.41
CA VAL A 691 -10.38 -6.67 -34.96
C VAL A 691 -11.36 -6.94 -33.81
N TYR A 692 -12.38 -6.12 -33.75
CA TYR A 692 -13.48 -6.25 -32.80
C TYR A 692 -14.68 -6.90 -33.49
N ARG A 693 -15.20 -8.00 -32.96
CA ARG A 693 -16.44 -8.62 -33.47
C ARG A 693 -17.48 -8.65 -32.37
N PHE A 694 -18.70 -8.33 -32.75
CA PHE A 694 -19.84 -8.24 -31.84
C PHE A 694 -20.91 -9.21 -32.28
N TYR A 695 -21.31 -10.12 -31.41
CA TYR A 695 -22.27 -11.15 -31.67
C TYR A 695 -23.52 -10.99 -30.80
N GLU A 696 -24.70 -11.23 -31.34
CA GLU A 696 -25.95 -11.13 -30.59
C GLU A 696 -26.05 -12.23 -29.52
N LEU A 697 -26.10 -11.84 -28.25
CA LEU A 697 -26.45 -12.72 -27.13
C LEU A 697 -27.95 -12.65 -26.82
N THR A 698 -28.44 -11.44 -26.64
CA THR A 698 -29.84 -11.14 -26.33
C THR A 698 -30.26 -9.85 -27.02
N SER A 699 -31.52 -9.46 -26.85
CA SER A 699 -32.01 -8.15 -27.35
C SER A 699 -31.24 -6.95 -26.75
N ARG A 700 -30.52 -7.12 -25.64
CA ARG A 700 -29.81 -6.04 -24.93
C ARG A 700 -28.28 -6.23 -24.86
N LYS A 701 -27.81 -7.47 -24.98
CA LYS A 701 -26.40 -7.83 -24.81
C LYS A 701 -25.79 -8.28 -26.14
N ALA A 702 -24.57 -7.90 -26.38
CA ALA A 702 -23.72 -8.43 -27.46
C ALA A 702 -22.39 -8.94 -26.89
N TYR A 703 -22.03 -10.16 -27.28
CA TYR A 703 -20.72 -10.72 -26.96
C TYR A 703 -19.66 -10.02 -27.79
N ILE A 704 -18.56 -9.65 -27.17
CA ILE A 704 -17.43 -8.99 -27.84
C ILE A 704 -16.26 -9.95 -27.93
N THR A 705 -15.59 -9.96 -29.08
CA THR A 705 -14.23 -10.52 -29.20
C THR A 705 -13.28 -9.46 -29.74
N ILE A 706 -12.04 -9.47 -29.22
CA ILE A 706 -10.94 -8.67 -29.72
C ILE A 706 -9.86 -9.63 -30.21
N ASN A 707 -9.52 -9.55 -31.50
CA ASN A 707 -8.59 -10.48 -32.15
C ASN A 707 -8.95 -11.97 -31.94
N GLY A 708 -10.24 -12.27 -31.76
CA GLY A 708 -10.73 -13.62 -31.51
C GLY A 708 -10.89 -13.97 -30.02
N ASN A 709 -10.30 -13.23 -29.11
CA ASN A 709 -10.43 -13.44 -27.67
C ASN A 709 -11.72 -12.81 -27.16
N GLY A 710 -12.53 -13.56 -26.41
CA GLY A 710 -13.82 -13.14 -25.87
C GLY A 710 -13.87 -13.24 -24.34
N GLY A 711 -15.06 -13.46 -23.81
CA GLY A 711 -15.30 -13.62 -22.37
C GLY A 711 -16.10 -12.47 -21.74
N PHE A 712 -16.48 -11.48 -22.55
CA PHE A 712 -17.16 -10.29 -22.07
C PHE A 712 -18.36 -9.90 -22.93
N TYR A 713 -19.21 -9.04 -22.40
CA TYR A 713 -20.33 -8.49 -23.19
C TYR A 713 -20.39 -6.96 -23.09
N VAL A 714 -20.98 -6.39 -24.12
CA VAL A 714 -21.28 -4.95 -24.24
C VAL A 714 -22.78 -4.73 -24.44
N LEU A 715 -23.26 -3.50 -24.28
CA LEU A 715 -24.65 -3.18 -24.60
C LEU A 715 -24.86 -3.18 -26.12
N ARG A 716 -25.82 -3.96 -26.59
CA ARG A 716 -26.15 -4.06 -28.01
C ARG A 716 -26.49 -2.72 -28.66
N ASN A 717 -27.17 -1.81 -27.94
CA ASN A 717 -27.50 -0.49 -28.46
C ASN A 717 -26.23 0.35 -28.71
N ARG A 718 -25.13 0.13 -27.97
CA ARG A 718 -23.84 0.79 -28.23
C ARG A 718 -23.21 0.29 -29.53
N VAL A 719 -23.30 -0.99 -29.81
CA VAL A 719 -22.85 -1.56 -31.10
C VAL A 719 -23.63 -1.00 -32.25
N ALA A 720 -24.97 -0.95 -32.13
CA ALA A 720 -25.83 -0.32 -33.14
C ALA A 720 -25.53 1.17 -33.34
N LYS A 721 -25.13 1.85 -32.27
CA LYS A 721 -24.78 3.27 -32.35
C LYS A 721 -23.52 3.52 -33.20
N PHE A 722 -22.54 2.63 -33.24
CA PHE A 722 -21.37 2.79 -34.12
C PHE A 722 -21.81 2.91 -35.59
N VAL A 723 -22.70 2.03 -36.04
CA VAL A 723 -23.23 2.04 -37.39
C VAL A 723 -24.09 3.28 -37.64
N SER A 724 -24.97 3.61 -36.70
CA SER A 724 -25.84 4.79 -36.78
C SER A 724 -25.04 6.09 -36.83
N ASP A 725 -23.97 6.21 -36.01
CA ASP A 725 -23.17 7.43 -36.01
C ASP A 725 -22.27 7.54 -37.25
N ALA A 726 -21.79 6.40 -37.82
CA ALA A 726 -21.15 6.40 -39.12
C ALA A 726 -22.11 6.89 -40.22
N GLN A 727 -23.35 6.42 -40.23
CA GLN A 727 -24.37 6.92 -41.17
C GLN A 727 -24.67 8.42 -40.99
N ARG A 728 -24.74 8.89 -39.74
CA ARG A 728 -24.92 10.33 -39.44
C ARG A 728 -23.73 11.16 -39.91
N PHE A 729 -22.51 10.63 -39.82
CA PHE A 729 -21.32 11.29 -40.35
C PHE A 729 -21.49 11.56 -41.87
N PHE A 730 -21.94 10.58 -42.64
CA PHE A 730 -22.15 10.76 -44.07
C PHE A 730 -23.38 11.64 -44.38
N ALA A 731 -24.38 11.63 -43.51
CA ALA A 731 -25.58 12.50 -43.63
C ALA A 731 -25.36 13.93 -43.12
N LEU A 732 -24.17 14.23 -42.54
CA LEU A 732 -23.84 15.51 -41.90
C LEU A 732 -24.76 15.84 -40.72
N GLU A 733 -25.22 14.83 -40.00
CA GLU A 733 -26.07 14.99 -38.82
C GLU A 733 -25.23 15.05 -37.56
N MET A 734 -25.75 15.74 -36.54
CA MET A 734 -25.10 15.84 -35.24
C MET A 734 -24.92 14.46 -34.60
N ILE A 735 -23.69 14.16 -34.14
CA ILE A 735 -23.36 12.96 -33.39
C ILE A 735 -23.24 13.32 -31.91
N ASP A 736 -24.01 12.66 -31.06
CA ASP A 736 -23.86 12.69 -29.61
C ASP A 736 -22.98 11.52 -29.18
N ALA A 737 -21.68 11.77 -28.95
CA ALA A 737 -20.72 10.76 -28.57
C ALA A 737 -21.03 10.12 -27.20
N THR A 738 -21.65 10.87 -26.29
CA THR A 738 -21.90 10.41 -24.91
C THR A 738 -23.06 9.44 -24.80
N GLY A 739 -23.97 9.49 -25.78
CA GLY A 739 -25.16 8.63 -25.82
C GLY A 739 -26.08 8.80 -24.61
N LYS A 740 -26.12 10.00 -24.04
CA LYS A 740 -27.00 10.33 -22.91
C LYS A 740 -28.43 10.67 -23.36
N ASN A 741 -28.76 10.54 -24.65
CA ASN A 741 -30.11 10.71 -25.23
C ASN A 741 -30.74 9.37 -25.57
#